data_754b1969c80c049907eaf00c3037b1da
#
_entry.id   754b1969c80c049907eaf00c3037b1da
#
_cell.length_a   1.000
_cell.length_b   1.000
_cell.length_c   1.000
_cell.angle_alpha   90.00
_cell.angle_beta   90.00
_cell.angle_gamma   90.00
#
_symmetry.space_group_name_H-M   'P 1'
#
loop_
_entity.id
_entity.type
_entity.pdbx_description
1 polymer ?
#
loop_
_entity_poly.entity_id
_entity_poly.type
_entity_poly.pdbx_seq_one_letter_code
_entity_poly.pdbx_strand_id
1 'polypeptide(L)'
;MTYDPANSEARWQQAWDERGTFRAIRDDRPKYYVLEMFPYPSGRIHMGHVRNYTMGDVVARFKRAQGFSVLHPMGWDAFGMPAENAAMEQGGHPRDWTYANIATMRDQLKPLGLSIDWSREFATCDTDYVKQQQTMFLDMLEAGLVYRKSAQVNWDPVDMTVLANEQVIDGKGWRSGAAVERRELTQWFFRISDYSEELLEALDGLKGWPEKVRLMQANWIGKSRGLQFRFQMDGTDPVEVYTTRPDTLMGASFVAISPDHPIAKSLADRPEVAAFIEECRKGGTTEEAIETAEKLGFDTGLTVRHPLDPDWHLPVWIANFVLMDYGTGAIFGSPAHDERDHEFATKYGLPIRATFGPLGSTQEQADALVADAPYVPLKSETVTYVRGFAGAADQTGDAAVAAAITLAEQQGWGEGVTKFRLRDWGISRQRYWGCPIPVVHCESCGTVPESRENLPVALPLDVSFDQPGNPLDRHPTWRETTCPKCGGPARRETDTMDTFVDSSWYYARFTNPHAATPTDRADADYWMNVDQYIGGIEHAILHLLYSRFFARAMVKTGHLPETACEPFDALFTQGMVTHEIYQTRDDRGRPVYHLPEDVTRISLPDGNVVAVLNAALDNEKFEKNFAKWEHSDGFDGDRSIQGKALLAWNLDIGVVEIIPSAKMSKSKKNVVDPVNIVSSFGADTARWFMLSDSPPERDVEWTASGAEAAAKFLARLHRLAEDTRPDHDDPELTRAAHRAIADVTAAIEGFAFNKAVAKLYELANAIGKSSAGGAPRHTVLRITAQLMAPMVPHLAEDIWQLAGGEGLVVDAPWPKPDPALLESDSVTLPIQINGKRRAEITVPKDMPKQDIEALVLADETVQRFLEGTSPKKLIVVPGRIVNVVA
;
A
#
# COMPACT_ATOMS: atom_id res chain seq x y z
N MET A 1 0.00 21.86 -38.93
CA MET A 1 1.11 22.24 -38.00
C MET A 1 1.57 20.99 -37.25
N THR A 2 2.81 20.94 -36.85
CA THR A 2 3.25 19.81 -36.00
C THR A 2 2.68 20.02 -34.60
N TYR A 3 2.09 18.99 -34.02
CA TYR A 3 1.60 19.03 -32.62
C TYR A 3 2.71 19.48 -31.67
N ASP A 4 2.46 20.54 -30.93
CA ASP A 4 3.39 21.13 -29.94
C ASP A 4 2.79 21.00 -28.54
N PRO A 5 3.15 19.93 -27.78
CA PRO A 5 2.62 19.70 -26.45
C PRO A 5 2.82 20.88 -25.50
N ALA A 6 4.01 21.49 -25.49
CA ALA A 6 4.33 22.55 -24.55
C ALA A 6 3.42 23.78 -24.68
N ASN A 7 3.16 24.20 -25.93
CA ASN A 7 2.22 25.33 -26.18
C ASN A 7 0.77 24.96 -25.90
N SER A 8 0.35 23.74 -26.23
CA SER A 8 -1.02 23.25 -25.96
C SER A 8 -1.28 23.19 -24.47
N GLU A 9 -0.37 22.55 -23.71
CA GLU A 9 -0.50 22.33 -22.28
C GLU A 9 -0.56 23.67 -21.51
N ALA A 10 0.34 24.59 -21.78
CA ALA A 10 0.37 25.89 -21.13
C ALA A 10 -0.92 26.70 -21.40
N ARG A 11 -1.40 26.70 -22.65
CA ARG A 11 -2.62 27.40 -23.06
C ARG A 11 -3.87 26.88 -22.34
N TRP A 12 -4.03 25.56 -22.26
CA TRP A 12 -5.23 24.97 -21.68
C TRP A 12 -5.21 25.04 -20.15
N GLN A 13 -4.07 24.87 -19.51
CA GLN A 13 -3.93 25.05 -18.06
C GLN A 13 -4.29 26.49 -17.66
N GLN A 14 -3.80 27.48 -18.41
CA GLN A 14 -4.16 28.87 -18.18
C GLN A 14 -5.68 29.08 -18.32
N ALA A 15 -6.31 28.54 -19.38
CA ALA A 15 -7.76 28.67 -19.60
C ALA A 15 -8.58 28.05 -18.48
N TRP A 16 -8.16 26.90 -17.93
CA TRP A 16 -8.83 26.26 -16.80
C TRP A 16 -8.65 27.05 -15.50
N ASP A 17 -7.47 27.58 -15.24
CA ASP A 17 -7.17 28.38 -14.05
C ASP A 17 -7.95 29.70 -14.03
N GLU A 18 -7.98 30.44 -15.15
CA GLU A 18 -8.74 31.69 -15.30
C GLU A 18 -10.24 31.50 -15.05
N ARG A 19 -10.79 30.34 -15.41
CA ARG A 19 -12.21 30.00 -15.20
C ARG A 19 -12.50 29.41 -13.84
N GLY A 20 -11.47 29.03 -13.07
CA GLY A 20 -11.62 28.25 -11.84
C GLY A 20 -12.34 26.91 -12.07
N THR A 21 -12.04 26.24 -13.20
CA THR A 21 -12.76 25.09 -13.71
C THR A 21 -12.87 23.94 -12.70
N PHE A 22 -11.83 23.72 -11.90
CA PHE A 22 -11.77 22.57 -10.99
C PHE A 22 -12.13 22.89 -9.54
N ARG A 23 -12.67 24.07 -9.26
CA ARG A 23 -13.16 24.39 -7.92
C ARG A 23 -14.30 23.46 -7.51
N ALA A 24 -14.16 22.86 -6.33
CA ALA A 24 -15.21 22.05 -5.74
C ALA A 24 -16.30 22.93 -5.14
N ILE A 25 -17.52 22.79 -5.62
CA ILE A 25 -18.67 23.61 -5.24
C ILE A 25 -19.72 22.71 -4.63
N ARG A 26 -20.21 23.06 -3.42
CA ARG A 26 -21.38 22.42 -2.82
C ARG A 26 -22.64 22.98 -3.48
N ASP A 27 -23.33 22.17 -4.25
CA ASP A 27 -24.56 22.51 -4.96
C ASP A 27 -25.53 21.31 -4.99
N ASP A 28 -26.58 21.37 -5.82
CA ASP A 28 -27.62 20.35 -5.92
C ASP A 28 -27.20 19.10 -6.72
N ARG A 29 -26.01 19.10 -7.34
CA ARG A 29 -25.48 17.93 -8.05
C ARG A 29 -25.07 16.84 -7.05
N PRO A 30 -25.14 15.57 -7.46
CA PRO A 30 -24.54 14.52 -6.65
C PRO A 30 -23.05 14.80 -6.49
N LYS A 31 -22.53 14.61 -5.28
CA LYS A 31 -21.11 14.79 -5.00
C LYS A 31 -20.30 13.58 -5.45
N TYR A 32 -19.04 13.82 -5.77
CA TYR A 32 -18.04 12.74 -5.88
C TYR A 32 -16.71 13.22 -5.32
N TYR A 33 -16.22 12.57 -4.29
CA TYR A 33 -14.96 12.89 -3.65
C TYR A 33 -13.89 11.86 -4.06
N VAL A 34 -12.95 12.32 -4.89
CA VAL A 34 -11.75 11.56 -5.28
C VAL A 34 -10.60 12.04 -4.45
N LEU A 35 -9.85 11.13 -3.87
CA LEU A 35 -8.68 11.46 -3.07
C LEU A 35 -7.56 10.44 -3.30
N GLU A 36 -6.39 10.94 -3.63
CA GLU A 36 -5.16 10.17 -3.55
C GLU A 36 -4.50 10.37 -2.19
N MET A 37 -3.75 9.36 -1.73
CA MET A 37 -2.90 9.54 -0.56
C MET A 37 -1.93 10.70 -0.83
N PHE A 38 -1.98 11.70 0.04
CA PHE A 38 -1.20 12.92 -0.15
C PHE A 38 0.30 12.67 0.07
N PRO A 39 1.20 13.41 -0.62
CA PRO A 39 2.61 13.12 -0.61
C PRO A 39 3.30 13.72 0.61
N TYR A 40 4.38 13.06 1.03
CA TYR A 40 5.38 13.66 1.90
C TYR A 40 6.32 14.57 1.07
N PRO A 41 6.57 15.84 1.47
CA PRO A 41 7.40 16.75 0.70
C PRO A 41 8.90 16.44 0.83
N SER A 42 9.35 15.38 0.17
CA SER A 42 10.72 14.84 0.23
C SER A 42 11.70 15.42 -0.80
N GLY A 43 11.32 16.49 -1.50
CA GLY A 43 12.15 17.23 -2.43
C GLY A 43 11.60 17.31 -3.85
N ARG A 44 11.47 16.21 -4.57
CA ARG A 44 10.96 16.16 -5.96
C ARG A 44 9.97 15.04 -6.13
N ILE A 45 9.01 15.22 -7.05
CA ILE A 45 8.12 14.15 -7.45
C ILE A 45 8.90 13.05 -8.20
N HIS A 46 8.34 11.86 -8.26
CA HIS A 46 8.83 10.71 -9.04
C HIS A 46 7.68 10.11 -9.85
N MET A 47 7.99 9.18 -10.76
CA MET A 47 6.99 8.60 -11.65
C MET A 47 5.84 7.88 -10.93
N GLY A 48 6.05 7.41 -9.69
CA GLY A 48 4.96 6.91 -8.85
C GLY A 48 3.90 7.95 -8.51
N HIS A 49 4.31 9.20 -8.25
CA HIS A 49 3.36 10.32 -8.08
C HIS A 49 2.60 10.59 -9.38
N VAL A 50 3.30 10.62 -10.54
CA VAL A 50 2.64 10.79 -11.84
C VAL A 50 1.56 9.74 -12.05
N ARG A 51 1.87 8.48 -11.75
CA ARG A 51 0.92 7.37 -11.87
C ARG A 51 -0.29 7.54 -10.95
N ASN A 52 -0.03 7.77 -9.66
CA ASN A 52 -1.07 7.89 -8.64
C ASN A 52 -2.07 9.00 -8.98
N TYR A 53 -1.55 10.21 -9.17
CA TYR A 53 -2.39 11.38 -9.44
C TYR A 53 -3.04 11.36 -10.82
N THR A 54 -2.42 10.73 -11.82
CA THR A 54 -3.06 10.54 -13.12
C THR A 54 -4.28 9.62 -13.01
N MET A 55 -4.21 8.54 -12.23
CA MET A 55 -5.35 7.64 -12.05
C MET A 55 -6.54 8.32 -11.37
N GLY A 56 -6.28 9.07 -10.30
CA GLY A 56 -7.34 9.82 -9.63
C GLY A 56 -7.90 10.92 -10.51
N ASP A 57 -7.05 11.60 -11.27
CA ASP A 57 -7.50 12.64 -12.21
C ASP A 57 -8.40 12.09 -13.32
N VAL A 58 -8.13 10.88 -13.82
CA VAL A 58 -9.03 10.20 -14.77
C VAL A 58 -10.42 10.02 -14.17
N VAL A 59 -10.50 9.53 -12.92
CA VAL A 59 -11.77 9.35 -12.23
C VAL A 59 -12.46 10.69 -11.99
N ALA A 60 -11.73 11.71 -11.51
CA ALA A 60 -12.26 13.03 -11.23
C ALA A 60 -12.86 13.68 -12.48
N ARG A 61 -12.14 13.67 -13.61
CA ARG A 61 -12.63 14.23 -14.90
C ARG A 61 -13.80 13.44 -15.46
N PHE A 62 -13.75 12.11 -15.37
CA PHE A 62 -14.84 11.24 -15.81
C PHE A 62 -16.13 11.51 -15.02
N LYS A 63 -16.03 11.60 -13.69
CA LYS A 63 -17.19 11.90 -12.84
C LYS A 63 -17.74 13.32 -13.06
N ARG A 64 -16.85 14.30 -13.28
CA ARG A 64 -17.26 15.64 -13.68
C ARG A 64 -18.05 15.64 -14.98
N ALA A 65 -17.57 14.95 -16.01
CA ALA A 65 -18.28 14.82 -17.29
C ALA A 65 -19.61 14.07 -17.15
N GLN A 66 -19.77 13.19 -16.15
CA GLN A 66 -21.05 12.56 -15.79
C GLN A 66 -22.01 13.48 -15.03
N GLY A 67 -21.61 14.72 -14.71
CA GLY A 67 -22.47 15.72 -14.05
C GLY A 67 -22.37 15.76 -12.53
N PHE A 68 -21.38 15.10 -11.92
CA PHE A 68 -21.13 15.22 -10.48
C PHE A 68 -20.45 16.54 -10.11
N SER A 69 -20.72 17.02 -8.88
CA SER A 69 -19.86 17.99 -8.23
C SER A 69 -18.67 17.24 -7.63
N VAL A 70 -17.45 17.54 -8.11
CA VAL A 70 -16.26 16.75 -7.78
C VAL A 70 -15.38 17.52 -6.80
N LEU A 71 -15.02 16.88 -5.70
CA LEU A 71 -13.94 17.30 -4.79
C LEU A 71 -12.70 16.46 -5.09
N HIS A 72 -11.65 17.13 -5.60
CA HIS A 72 -10.34 16.52 -5.90
C HIS A 72 -9.25 17.44 -5.35
N PRO A 73 -8.90 17.33 -4.06
CA PRO A 73 -8.00 18.26 -3.38
C PRO A 73 -6.56 17.76 -3.39
N MET A 74 -5.62 18.65 -3.00
CA MET A 74 -4.22 18.35 -2.78
C MET A 74 -3.75 18.96 -1.46
N GLY A 75 -2.84 18.25 -0.77
CA GLY A 75 -2.16 18.71 0.43
C GLY A 75 -0.86 17.96 0.66
N TRP A 76 -0.23 18.22 1.81
CA TRP A 76 1.11 17.75 2.11
C TRP A 76 1.17 17.14 3.49
N ASP A 77 1.63 15.89 3.57
CA ASP A 77 2.00 15.25 4.84
C ASP A 77 3.38 15.78 5.24
N ALA A 78 3.42 16.82 6.06
CA ALA A 78 4.56 17.73 6.12
C ALA A 78 5.41 17.59 7.39
N PHE A 79 4.97 16.85 8.40
CA PHE A 79 5.75 16.55 9.57
C PHE A 79 6.61 15.30 9.41
N GLY A 80 7.58 15.08 10.29
CA GLY A 80 8.32 13.85 10.40
C GLY A 80 9.84 13.98 10.30
N MET A 81 10.50 12.86 10.56
CA MET A 81 11.95 12.73 10.68
C MET A 81 12.76 13.10 9.43
N PRO A 82 12.30 12.91 8.18
CA PRO A 82 13.11 13.28 7.01
C PRO A 82 13.52 14.74 6.99
N ALA A 83 12.63 15.65 7.41
CA ALA A 83 12.93 17.07 7.49
C ALA A 83 13.92 17.41 8.61
N GLU A 84 13.78 16.78 9.80
CA GLU A 84 14.75 16.95 10.89
C GLU A 84 16.14 16.45 10.51
N ASN A 85 16.23 15.29 9.86
CA ASN A 85 17.50 14.73 9.44
C ASN A 85 18.18 15.60 8.38
N ALA A 86 17.40 16.12 7.42
CA ALA A 86 17.93 17.09 6.46
C ALA A 86 18.46 18.35 7.15
N ALA A 87 17.78 18.84 8.19
CA ALA A 87 18.22 19.97 8.99
C ALA A 87 19.53 19.67 9.76
N MET A 88 19.65 18.46 10.34
CA MET A 88 20.89 18.03 11.01
C MET A 88 22.06 17.90 10.03
N GLU A 89 21.83 17.34 8.84
CA GLU A 89 22.88 17.10 7.84
C GLU A 89 23.32 18.38 7.13
N GLN A 90 22.39 19.30 6.87
CA GLN A 90 22.62 20.50 6.03
C GLN A 90 22.74 21.79 6.85
N GLY A 91 22.48 21.75 8.17
CA GLY A 91 22.57 22.93 9.05
C GLY A 91 21.42 23.92 8.87
N GLY A 92 20.24 23.47 8.39
CA GLY A 92 19.05 24.29 8.20
C GLY A 92 17.97 24.07 9.27
N HIS A 93 16.77 24.57 8.99
CA HIS A 93 15.58 24.36 9.82
C HIS A 93 14.57 23.46 9.11
N PRO A 94 13.95 22.46 9.78
CA PRO A 94 13.00 21.51 9.15
C PRO A 94 11.84 22.22 8.46
N ARG A 95 11.32 23.30 9.02
CA ARG A 95 10.25 24.10 8.43
C ARG A 95 10.62 24.64 7.05
N ASP A 96 11.78 25.28 6.95
CA ASP A 96 12.20 25.93 5.70
C ASP A 96 12.45 24.88 4.61
N TRP A 97 13.08 23.78 4.99
CA TRP A 97 13.28 22.65 4.09
C TRP A 97 11.93 22.07 3.59
N THR A 98 10.96 21.92 4.49
CA THR A 98 9.64 21.37 4.16
C THR A 98 8.89 22.28 3.18
N TYR A 99 8.80 23.59 3.46
CA TYR A 99 8.08 24.52 2.57
C TYR A 99 8.79 24.72 1.24
N ALA A 100 10.12 24.67 1.19
CA ALA A 100 10.88 24.71 -0.07
C ALA A 100 10.56 23.46 -0.93
N ASN A 101 10.47 22.30 -0.32
CA ASN A 101 10.09 21.08 -1.01
C ASN A 101 8.62 21.09 -1.48
N ILE A 102 7.70 21.60 -0.66
CA ILE A 102 6.30 21.78 -1.06
C ILE A 102 6.22 22.65 -2.31
N ALA A 103 6.91 23.80 -2.32
CA ALA A 103 6.94 24.68 -3.48
C ALA A 103 7.47 23.96 -4.72
N THR A 104 8.60 23.27 -4.59
CA THR A 104 9.21 22.50 -5.69
C THR A 104 8.28 21.41 -6.22
N MET A 105 7.70 20.61 -5.35
CA MET A 105 6.80 19.52 -5.78
C MET A 105 5.50 20.05 -6.38
N ARG A 106 4.94 21.15 -5.86
CA ARG A 106 3.78 21.83 -6.43
C ARG A 106 4.06 22.30 -7.86
N ASP A 107 5.21 22.96 -8.06
CA ASP A 107 5.62 23.43 -9.38
C ASP A 107 5.87 22.29 -10.38
N GLN A 108 6.21 21.10 -9.89
CA GLN A 108 6.38 19.91 -10.71
C GLN A 108 5.06 19.18 -10.98
N LEU A 109 4.06 19.26 -10.08
CA LEU A 109 2.74 18.65 -10.25
C LEU A 109 1.83 19.45 -11.17
N LYS A 110 1.83 20.78 -11.07
CA LYS A 110 0.94 21.65 -11.87
C LYS A 110 1.06 21.40 -13.37
N PRO A 111 2.27 21.26 -13.97
CA PRO A 111 2.41 20.99 -15.41
C PRO A 111 1.77 19.68 -15.89
N LEU A 112 1.43 18.74 -14.98
CA LEU A 112 0.70 17.53 -15.35
C LEU A 112 -0.76 17.79 -15.73
N GLY A 113 -1.26 19.03 -15.52
CA GLY A 113 -2.61 19.42 -15.85
C GLY A 113 -3.69 18.67 -15.09
N LEU A 114 -3.46 18.38 -13.81
CA LEU A 114 -4.40 17.65 -12.94
C LEU A 114 -5.60 18.54 -12.59
N SER A 115 -6.80 17.94 -12.50
CA SER A 115 -8.05 18.63 -12.15
C SER A 115 -8.20 18.83 -10.64
N ILE A 116 -7.14 19.31 -9.99
CA ILE A 116 -7.07 19.53 -8.56
C ILE A 116 -7.63 20.92 -8.19
N ASP A 117 -8.44 20.97 -7.13
CA ASP A 117 -8.83 22.21 -6.48
C ASP A 117 -7.72 22.72 -5.54
N TRP A 118 -6.77 23.46 -6.12
CA TRP A 118 -5.64 24.04 -5.37
C TRP A 118 -6.05 25.08 -4.31
N SER A 119 -7.29 25.58 -4.35
CA SER A 119 -7.79 26.48 -3.30
C SER A 119 -8.00 25.79 -1.95
N ARG A 120 -7.99 24.45 -1.94
CA ARG A 120 -8.11 23.63 -0.74
C ARG A 120 -6.78 23.08 -0.22
N GLU A 121 -5.68 23.55 -0.81
CA GLU A 121 -4.33 23.10 -0.43
C GLU A 121 -3.98 23.50 1.00
N PHE A 122 -3.39 22.58 1.74
CA PHE A 122 -2.76 22.83 3.04
C PHE A 122 -1.60 21.82 3.29
N ALA A 123 -0.75 22.17 4.26
CA ALA A 123 0.24 21.26 4.82
C ALA A 123 -0.13 20.88 6.26
N THR A 124 0.12 19.66 6.67
CA THR A 124 -0.16 19.22 8.06
C THR A 124 0.64 19.98 9.11
N CYS A 125 1.74 20.63 8.71
CA CYS A 125 2.54 21.51 9.57
C CYS A 125 2.03 22.96 9.62
N ASP A 126 0.98 23.33 8.87
CA ASP A 126 0.40 24.66 8.92
C ASP A 126 -0.21 24.93 10.29
N THR A 127 -0.06 26.18 10.76
CA THR A 127 -0.52 26.61 12.09
C THR A 127 -2.00 26.29 12.32
N ASP A 128 -2.84 26.49 11.31
CA ASP A 128 -4.27 26.22 11.39
C ASP A 128 -4.55 24.71 11.49
N TYR A 129 -3.83 23.88 10.73
CA TYR A 129 -3.98 22.43 10.82
C TYR A 129 -3.58 21.92 12.20
N VAL A 130 -2.42 22.35 12.70
CA VAL A 130 -1.93 22.05 14.06
C VAL A 130 -2.94 22.43 15.13
N LYS A 131 -3.52 23.65 15.04
CA LYS A 131 -4.56 24.11 15.96
C LYS A 131 -5.76 23.17 16.00
N GLN A 132 -6.24 22.76 14.84
CA GLN A 132 -7.42 21.90 14.75
C GLN A 132 -7.12 20.47 15.21
N GLN A 133 -5.93 19.95 14.92
CA GLN A 133 -5.50 18.65 15.43
C GLN A 133 -5.39 18.64 16.96
N GLN A 134 -4.81 19.69 17.54
CA GLN A 134 -4.74 19.85 18.98
C GLN A 134 -6.13 20.01 19.63
N THR A 135 -7.06 20.70 18.94
CA THR A 135 -8.46 20.78 19.36
C THR A 135 -9.10 19.42 19.44
N MET A 136 -8.97 18.61 18.39
CA MET A 136 -9.50 17.23 18.40
C MET A 136 -8.84 16.34 19.44
N PHE A 137 -7.53 16.49 19.67
CA PHE A 137 -6.86 15.76 20.74
C PHE A 137 -7.50 16.04 22.10
N LEU A 138 -7.81 17.31 22.39
CA LEU A 138 -8.48 17.69 23.64
C LEU A 138 -9.91 17.14 23.71
N ASP A 139 -10.67 17.19 22.61
CA ASP A 139 -12.02 16.62 22.54
C ASP A 139 -12.00 15.10 22.77
N MET A 140 -11.02 14.40 22.19
CA MET A 140 -10.84 12.95 22.37
C MET A 140 -10.36 12.61 23.78
N LEU A 141 -9.54 13.48 24.41
CA LEU A 141 -9.13 13.33 25.80
C LEU A 141 -10.34 13.46 26.74
N GLU A 142 -11.19 14.46 26.53
CA GLU A 142 -12.46 14.65 27.29
C GLU A 142 -13.42 13.47 27.06
N ALA A 143 -13.47 12.91 25.86
CA ALA A 143 -14.28 11.74 25.52
C ALA A 143 -13.70 10.39 26.05
N GLY A 144 -12.54 10.42 26.70
CA GLY A 144 -11.88 9.23 27.26
C GLY A 144 -11.22 8.33 26.22
N LEU A 145 -11.01 8.81 24.97
CA LEU A 145 -10.35 8.09 23.88
C LEU A 145 -8.83 8.18 23.94
N VAL A 146 -8.31 9.12 24.74
CA VAL A 146 -6.87 9.35 24.94
C VAL A 146 -6.54 9.16 26.42
N TYR A 147 -5.40 8.54 26.70
CA TYR A 147 -4.92 8.36 28.07
C TYR A 147 -3.38 8.30 28.10
N ARG A 148 -2.80 8.41 29.28
CA ARG A 148 -1.37 8.39 29.53
C ARG A 148 -1.02 7.26 30.49
N LYS A 149 -0.04 6.44 30.16
CA LYS A 149 0.48 5.39 31.05
C LYS A 149 1.96 5.15 30.82
N SER A 150 2.65 4.54 31.82
CA SER A 150 3.95 3.92 31.61
C SER A 150 3.78 2.61 30.84
N ALA A 151 4.58 2.40 29.83
CA ALA A 151 4.57 1.21 29.00
C ALA A 151 5.98 0.87 28.48
N GLN A 152 6.20 -0.41 28.22
CA GLN A 152 7.39 -0.86 27.48
C GLN A 152 7.24 -0.44 26.03
N VAL A 153 8.25 0.27 25.52
CA VAL A 153 8.26 0.81 24.14
C VAL A 153 9.51 0.35 23.41
N ASN A 154 9.41 0.34 22.08
CA ASN A 154 10.54 0.11 21.21
C ASN A 154 11.29 1.44 21.05
N TRP A 155 12.48 1.52 21.60
CA TRP A 155 13.33 2.69 21.51
C TRP A 155 14.41 2.50 20.45
N ASP A 156 14.52 3.44 19.54
CA ASP A 156 15.64 3.49 18.61
C ASP A 156 16.76 4.33 19.21
N PRO A 157 17.94 3.72 19.48
CA PRO A 157 19.05 4.44 20.14
C PRO A 157 19.80 5.37 19.19
N VAL A 158 19.65 5.23 17.88
CA VAL A 158 20.26 6.09 16.86
C VAL A 158 19.35 7.27 16.57
N ASP A 159 18.09 7.00 16.31
CA ASP A 159 17.08 8.03 16.06
C ASP A 159 16.62 8.72 17.36
N MET A 160 16.97 8.17 18.53
CA MET A 160 16.62 8.70 19.87
C MET A 160 15.12 8.95 20.04
N THR A 161 14.30 8.00 19.60
CA THR A 161 12.82 8.10 19.66
C THR A 161 12.15 6.74 19.83
N VAL A 162 10.91 6.78 20.27
CA VAL A 162 10.02 5.62 20.29
C VAL A 162 9.57 5.29 18.87
N LEU A 163 9.57 4.00 18.54
CA LEU A 163 9.01 3.45 17.30
C LEU A 163 7.72 2.70 17.61
N ALA A 164 6.71 2.86 16.75
CA ALA A 164 5.55 1.98 16.75
C ALA A 164 5.98 0.55 16.38
N ASN A 165 5.19 -0.46 16.77
CA ASN A 165 5.52 -1.86 16.49
C ASN A 165 5.75 -2.11 15.00
N GLU A 166 4.98 -1.45 14.16
CA GLU A 166 5.01 -1.52 12.69
C GLU A 166 6.27 -0.89 12.08
N GLN A 167 6.98 -0.09 12.86
CA GLN A 167 8.24 0.56 12.47
C GLN A 167 9.48 -0.26 12.89
N VAL A 168 9.28 -1.43 13.45
CA VAL A 168 10.35 -2.37 13.82
C VAL A 168 10.32 -3.56 12.87
N ILE A 169 11.39 -3.74 12.10
CA ILE A 169 11.55 -4.84 11.15
C ILE A 169 12.75 -5.68 11.60
N ASP A 170 12.56 -6.96 11.81
CA ASP A 170 13.60 -7.90 12.28
C ASP A 170 14.33 -7.40 13.54
N GLY A 171 13.60 -6.79 14.49
CA GLY A 171 14.17 -6.25 15.73
C GLY A 171 14.98 -4.97 15.54
N LYS A 172 14.92 -4.34 14.36
CA LYS A 172 15.65 -3.11 14.02
C LYS A 172 14.69 -1.99 13.65
N GLY A 173 15.10 -0.78 13.92
CA GLY A 173 14.38 0.40 13.42
C GLY A 173 14.36 0.38 11.89
N TRP A 174 13.17 0.48 11.33
CA TRP A 174 12.91 0.40 9.87
C TRP A 174 13.74 1.39 9.04
N ARG A 175 14.18 2.46 9.69
CA ARG A 175 14.92 3.56 9.07
C ARG A 175 16.40 3.57 9.47
N SER A 176 16.70 3.55 10.76
CA SER A 176 18.07 3.59 11.28
C SER A 176 18.83 2.30 11.01
N GLY A 177 18.11 1.16 10.91
CA GLY A 177 18.70 -0.17 10.90
C GLY A 177 19.35 -0.57 12.23
N ALA A 178 19.26 0.26 13.27
CA ALA A 178 19.77 -0.03 14.60
C ALA A 178 18.88 -1.04 15.32
N ALA A 179 19.49 -1.91 16.13
CA ALA A 179 18.74 -2.77 17.03
C ALA A 179 17.92 -1.92 18.00
N VAL A 180 16.63 -2.19 18.11
CA VAL A 180 15.75 -1.47 19.05
C VAL A 180 15.98 -1.95 20.47
N GLU A 181 15.85 -1.03 21.43
CA GLU A 181 15.92 -1.30 22.86
C GLU A 181 14.53 -1.25 23.47
N ARG A 182 14.27 -2.10 24.44
CA ARG A 182 13.08 -1.97 25.30
C ARG A 182 13.34 -0.93 26.36
N ARG A 183 12.47 0.09 26.44
CA ARG A 183 12.48 1.10 27.50
C ARG A 183 11.11 1.26 28.09
N GLU A 184 11.05 1.50 29.39
CA GLU A 184 9.82 1.89 30.07
C GLU A 184 9.70 3.40 30.03
N LEU A 185 8.74 3.92 29.27
CA LEU A 185 8.46 5.34 29.14
C LEU A 185 6.98 5.63 29.35
N THR A 186 6.69 6.78 29.95
CA THR A 186 5.32 7.26 30.07
C THR A 186 4.90 7.89 28.74
N GLN A 187 3.85 7.36 28.14
CA GLN A 187 3.42 7.66 26.77
C GLN A 187 1.93 7.99 26.72
N TRP A 188 1.51 8.74 25.71
CA TRP A 188 0.13 8.95 25.33
C TRP A 188 -0.36 7.89 24.37
N PHE A 189 -1.61 7.45 24.54
CA PHE A 189 -2.23 6.40 23.72
C PHE A 189 -3.64 6.78 23.29
N PHE A 190 -3.98 6.44 22.05
CA PHE A 190 -5.38 6.32 21.62
C PHE A 190 -5.91 4.91 21.89
N ARG A 191 -7.15 4.82 22.39
CA ARG A 191 -7.86 3.56 22.71
C ARG A 191 -8.43 2.88 21.48
N ILE A 192 -7.61 2.60 20.48
CA ILE A 192 -8.05 1.92 19.27
C ILE A 192 -8.49 0.48 19.55
N SER A 193 -7.92 -0.17 20.57
CA SER A 193 -8.27 -1.54 20.96
C SER A 193 -9.73 -1.67 21.44
N ASP A 194 -10.32 -0.62 21.99
CA ASP A 194 -11.74 -0.60 22.39
C ASP A 194 -12.69 -0.74 21.18
N TYR A 195 -12.20 -0.45 19.98
CA TYR A 195 -12.93 -0.54 18.71
C TYR A 195 -12.61 -1.80 17.90
N SER A 196 -11.85 -2.74 18.46
CA SER A 196 -11.37 -3.93 17.72
C SER A 196 -12.50 -4.72 17.08
N GLU A 197 -13.58 -5.01 17.81
CA GLU A 197 -14.73 -5.76 17.29
C GLU A 197 -15.42 -4.98 16.17
N GLU A 198 -15.74 -3.71 16.42
CA GLU A 198 -16.43 -2.85 15.45
C GLU A 198 -15.63 -2.66 14.18
N LEU A 199 -14.30 -2.41 14.30
CA LEU A 199 -13.39 -2.29 13.16
C LEU A 199 -13.31 -3.59 12.35
N LEU A 200 -13.37 -4.74 13.01
CA LEU A 200 -13.33 -6.05 12.35
C LEU A 200 -14.66 -6.34 11.62
N GLU A 201 -15.79 -6.18 12.29
CA GLU A 201 -17.11 -6.44 11.70
C GLU A 201 -17.42 -5.52 10.52
N ALA A 202 -17.01 -4.26 10.61
CA ALA A 202 -17.23 -3.29 9.55
C ALA A 202 -16.49 -3.64 8.24
N LEU A 203 -15.43 -4.47 8.27
CA LEU A 203 -14.73 -4.93 7.05
C LEU A 203 -15.65 -5.68 6.08
N ASP A 204 -16.67 -6.35 6.57
CA ASP A 204 -17.65 -7.07 5.73
C ASP A 204 -18.49 -6.11 4.87
N GLY A 205 -18.68 -4.87 5.34
CA GLY A 205 -19.36 -3.80 4.63
C GLY A 205 -18.52 -3.10 3.57
N LEU A 206 -17.19 -3.17 3.65
CA LEU A 206 -16.25 -2.48 2.77
C LEU A 206 -16.08 -3.21 1.42
N LYS A 207 -17.16 -3.39 0.68
CA LYS A 207 -17.18 -4.13 -0.60
C LYS A 207 -16.38 -3.44 -1.71
N GLY A 208 -16.19 -2.13 -1.64
CA GLY A 208 -15.36 -1.34 -2.54
C GLY A 208 -13.85 -1.43 -2.26
N TRP A 209 -13.45 -2.21 -1.25
CA TRP A 209 -12.05 -2.39 -0.88
C TRP A 209 -11.47 -3.70 -1.42
N PRO A 210 -10.18 -3.74 -1.82
CA PRO A 210 -9.51 -4.97 -2.21
C PRO A 210 -9.58 -6.02 -1.09
N GLU A 211 -9.91 -7.27 -1.44
CA GLU A 211 -10.00 -8.37 -0.47
C GLU A 211 -8.71 -8.55 0.32
N LYS A 212 -7.55 -8.42 -0.36
CA LYS A 212 -6.24 -8.51 0.27
C LYS A 212 -6.07 -7.50 1.41
N VAL A 213 -6.51 -6.25 1.23
CA VAL A 213 -6.40 -5.20 2.27
C VAL A 213 -7.31 -5.53 3.44
N ARG A 214 -8.55 -5.95 3.19
CA ARG A 214 -9.49 -6.38 4.24
C ARG A 214 -8.93 -7.55 5.06
N LEU A 215 -8.36 -8.54 4.38
CA LEU A 215 -7.71 -9.68 5.04
C LEU A 215 -6.49 -9.25 5.87
N MET A 216 -5.66 -8.33 5.36
CA MET A 216 -4.52 -7.79 6.11
C MET A 216 -4.98 -7.10 7.40
N GLN A 217 -6.04 -6.27 7.35
CA GLN A 217 -6.59 -5.63 8.53
C GLN A 217 -7.23 -6.64 9.51
N ALA A 218 -8.00 -7.59 9.00
CA ALA A 218 -8.59 -8.63 9.84
C ALA A 218 -7.53 -9.44 10.59
N ASN A 219 -6.46 -9.82 9.91
CA ASN A 219 -5.34 -10.54 10.50
C ASN A 219 -4.58 -9.66 11.51
N TRP A 220 -4.45 -8.36 11.27
CA TRP A 220 -3.79 -7.44 12.19
C TRP A 220 -4.63 -7.21 13.45
N ILE A 221 -5.93 -6.99 13.32
CA ILE A 221 -6.87 -6.89 14.45
C ILE A 221 -6.85 -8.19 15.25
N GLY A 222 -6.79 -9.33 14.58
CA GLY A 222 -6.45 -10.63 15.13
C GLY A 222 -7.39 -11.09 16.22
N LYS A 223 -8.69 -11.20 15.92
CA LYS A 223 -9.69 -11.76 16.85
C LYS A 223 -9.41 -13.24 17.12
N SER A 224 -9.29 -13.59 18.37
CA SER A 224 -9.14 -14.98 18.81
C SER A 224 -10.08 -15.27 19.96
N ARG A 225 -10.74 -16.44 19.91
CA ARG A 225 -11.48 -16.98 21.04
C ARG A 225 -10.69 -18.11 21.65
N GLY A 226 -10.49 -18.07 22.95
CA GLY A 226 -9.73 -19.05 23.68
C GLY A 226 -10.27 -19.25 25.09
N LEU A 227 -9.59 -20.10 25.84
CA LEU A 227 -9.89 -20.39 27.24
C LEU A 227 -8.93 -19.62 28.14
N GLN A 228 -9.46 -18.89 29.11
CA GLN A 228 -8.69 -18.31 30.20
C GLN A 228 -8.95 -19.09 31.48
N PHE A 229 -7.92 -19.52 32.16
CA PHE A 229 -8.02 -20.31 33.39
C PHE A 229 -6.78 -20.17 34.26
N ARG A 230 -6.81 -20.75 35.48
CA ARG A 230 -5.74 -20.60 36.46
C ARG A 230 -5.18 -21.96 36.83
N PHE A 231 -3.87 -22.12 36.64
CA PHE A 231 -3.13 -23.21 37.26
C PHE A 231 -2.89 -22.91 38.72
N GLN A 232 -3.27 -23.83 39.60
CA GLN A 232 -3.07 -23.69 41.04
C GLN A 232 -1.61 -23.99 41.39
N MET A 233 -1.07 -23.21 42.30
CA MET A 233 0.29 -23.33 42.82
C MET A 233 0.27 -23.46 44.35
N ASP A 234 1.15 -24.33 44.89
CA ASP A 234 1.17 -24.53 46.33
C ASP A 234 1.91 -23.34 47.02
N GLY A 235 1.21 -22.63 47.92
CA GLY A 235 1.77 -21.58 48.76
C GLY A 235 2.02 -20.23 48.07
N THR A 236 1.58 -20.06 46.81
CA THR A 236 1.70 -18.78 46.05
C THR A 236 0.44 -18.50 45.27
N ASP A 237 0.37 -17.31 44.62
CA ASP A 237 -0.73 -16.95 43.74
C ASP A 237 -0.77 -17.88 42.52
N PRO A 238 -1.99 -18.22 42.02
CA PRO A 238 -2.14 -19.06 40.83
C PRO A 238 -1.61 -18.39 39.57
N VAL A 239 -1.15 -19.20 38.61
CA VAL A 239 -0.72 -18.70 37.31
C VAL A 239 -1.91 -18.68 36.35
N GLU A 240 -2.30 -17.47 35.91
CA GLU A 240 -3.37 -17.30 34.94
C GLU A 240 -2.84 -17.46 33.51
N VAL A 241 -3.51 -18.29 32.72
CA VAL A 241 -3.13 -18.62 31.34
C VAL A 241 -4.29 -18.36 30.39
N TYR A 242 -3.99 -17.83 29.22
CA TYR A 242 -4.88 -17.74 28.07
C TYR A 242 -4.37 -18.63 26.95
N THR A 243 -5.22 -19.47 26.37
CA THR A 243 -4.87 -20.33 25.24
C THR A 243 -5.95 -20.35 24.17
N THR A 244 -5.54 -20.35 22.91
CA THR A 244 -6.40 -20.58 21.74
C THR A 244 -6.52 -22.07 21.37
N ARG A 245 -5.76 -22.94 22.10
CA ARG A 245 -5.72 -24.38 21.91
C ARG A 245 -5.98 -25.12 23.23
N PRO A 246 -7.12 -24.87 23.92
CA PRO A 246 -7.46 -25.59 25.14
C PRO A 246 -7.61 -27.11 24.91
N ASP A 247 -7.92 -27.49 23.68
CA ASP A 247 -8.04 -28.90 23.26
C ASP A 247 -6.73 -29.70 23.42
N THR A 248 -5.58 -29.00 23.50
CA THR A 248 -4.25 -29.62 23.67
C THR A 248 -3.83 -29.74 25.14
N LEU A 249 -4.66 -29.35 26.10
CA LEU A 249 -4.31 -29.28 27.53
C LEU A 249 -3.81 -30.63 28.11
N MET A 250 -4.33 -31.75 27.62
CA MET A 250 -3.88 -33.10 28.04
C MET A 250 -2.48 -33.49 27.49
N GLY A 251 -1.89 -32.64 26.66
CA GLY A 251 -0.50 -32.74 26.19
C GLY A 251 0.42 -31.70 26.83
N ALA A 252 -0.06 -31.00 27.86
CA ALA A 252 0.73 -29.98 28.54
C ALA A 252 2.00 -30.55 29.16
N SER A 253 3.12 -29.93 28.93
CA SER A 253 4.45 -30.35 29.34
C SER A 253 5.09 -29.42 30.35
N PHE A 254 4.84 -28.16 30.23
CA PHE A 254 5.36 -27.12 31.11
C PHE A 254 4.42 -25.90 31.09
N VAL A 255 4.61 -25.00 32.05
CA VAL A 255 4.08 -23.65 32.03
C VAL A 255 5.24 -22.70 31.87
N ALA A 256 5.15 -21.77 30.91
CA ALA A 256 6.16 -20.74 30.69
C ALA A 256 5.59 -19.37 31.03
N ILE A 257 6.37 -18.56 31.74
CA ILE A 257 6.04 -17.19 32.12
C ILE A 257 7.00 -16.19 31.49
N SER A 258 6.51 -15.00 31.24
CA SER A 258 7.33 -13.88 30.73
C SER A 258 8.44 -13.51 31.75
N PRO A 259 9.61 -13.06 31.28
CA PRO A 259 10.62 -12.45 32.14
C PRO A 259 10.10 -11.25 32.96
N ASP A 260 9.04 -10.59 32.48
CA ASP A 260 8.39 -9.47 33.16
C ASP A 260 7.19 -9.87 34.03
N HIS A 261 6.86 -11.15 34.10
CA HIS A 261 5.76 -11.66 34.92
C HIS A 261 6.03 -11.39 36.43
N PRO A 262 5.01 -11.08 37.27
CA PRO A 262 5.20 -10.85 38.69
C PRO A 262 5.96 -11.97 39.43
N ILE A 263 5.69 -13.23 39.08
CA ILE A 263 6.41 -14.37 39.63
C ILE A 263 7.90 -14.34 39.26
N ALA A 264 8.25 -14.04 38.01
CA ALA A 264 9.63 -13.91 37.56
C ALA A 264 10.36 -12.78 38.33
N LYS A 265 9.69 -11.64 38.49
CA LYS A 265 10.22 -10.50 39.27
C LYS A 265 10.41 -10.83 40.74
N SER A 266 9.52 -11.60 41.34
CA SER A 266 9.65 -12.03 42.74
C SER A 266 10.84 -12.99 42.98
N LEU A 267 11.32 -13.65 41.92
CA LEU A 267 12.48 -14.53 41.96
C LEU A 267 13.81 -13.80 41.58
N ALA A 268 13.74 -12.53 41.22
CA ALA A 268 14.91 -11.77 40.73
C ALA A 268 15.96 -11.47 41.82
N ASP A 269 15.67 -11.74 43.08
CA ASP A 269 16.67 -11.73 44.16
C ASP A 269 17.72 -12.85 44.00
N ARG A 270 17.42 -13.88 43.23
CA ARG A 270 18.35 -14.93 42.83
C ARG A 270 19.22 -14.42 41.68
N PRO A 271 20.58 -14.37 41.82
CA PRO A 271 21.46 -13.78 40.82
C PRO A 271 21.34 -14.42 39.43
N GLU A 272 21.13 -15.76 39.38
CA GLU A 272 20.97 -16.49 38.13
C GLU A 272 19.65 -16.14 37.39
N VAL A 273 18.58 -15.85 38.13
CA VAL A 273 17.29 -15.41 37.58
C VAL A 273 17.41 -13.99 37.02
N ALA A 274 18.02 -13.09 37.79
CA ALA A 274 18.25 -11.72 37.35
C ALA A 274 19.11 -11.68 36.07
N ALA A 275 20.19 -12.47 36.01
CA ALA A 275 21.02 -12.55 34.81
C ALA A 275 20.26 -13.08 33.59
N PHE A 276 19.39 -14.09 33.77
CA PHE A 276 18.57 -14.63 32.68
C PHE A 276 17.51 -13.63 32.21
N ILE A 277 16.87 -12.90 33.13
CA ILE A 277 15.91 -11.81 32.74
C ILE A 277 16.61 -10.74 31.90
N GLU A 278 17.83 -10.33 32.30
CA GLU A 278 18.63 -9.37 31.53
C GLU A 278 19.03 -9.89 30.14
N GLU A 279 19.33 -11.20 30.03
CA GLU A 279 19.61 -11.82 28.74
C GLU A 279 18.38 -11.80 27.83
N CYS A 280 17.22 -12.15 28.35
CA CYS A 280 15.95 -12.07 27.61
C CYS A 280 15.63 -10.65 27.09
N ARG A 281 16.03 -9.62 27.82
CA ARG A 281 15.83 -8.21 27.45
C ARG A 281 16.69 -7.75 26.27
N LYS A 282 17.78 -8.44 25.96
CA LYS A 282 18.62 -8.16 24.80
C LYS A 282 18.03 -8.68 23.48
N GLY A 283 17.03 -9.55 23.55
CA GLY A 283 16.32 -10.08 22.38
C GLY A 283 15.32 -9.08 21.79
N GLY A 284 15.00 -9.19 20.51
CA GLY A 284 13.98 -8.40 19.85
C GLY A 284 12.59 -8.53 20.49
N THR A 285 11.76 -7.52 20.27
CA THR A 285 10.42 -7.42 20.89
C THR A 285 9.29 -7.80 19.93
N THR A 286 9.60 -7.99 18.65
CA THR A 286 8.61 -8.34 17.63
C THR A 286 8.32 -9.85 17.67
N GLU A 287 7.10 -10.21 17.27
CA GLU A 287 6.67 -11.61 17.16
C GLU A 287 7.62 -12.39 16.24
N GLU A 288 8.03 -11.81 15.11
CA GLU A 288 8.95 -12.38 14.14
C GLU A 288 10.37 -12.58 14.70
N ALA A 289 10.90 -11.61 15.44
CA ALA A 289 12.19 -11.75 16.11
C ALA A 289 12.16 -12.83 17.19
N ILE A 290 11.04 -13.01 17.86
CA ILE A 290 10.82 -14.05 18.86
C ILE A 290 10.64 -15.41 18.20
N GLU A 291 9.96 -15.49 17.06
CA GLU A 291 9.79 -16.74 16.30
C GLU A 291 11.12 -17.28 15.76
N THR A 292 11.99 -16.39 15.27
CA THR A 292 13.28 -16.76 14.68
C THR A 292 14.42 -16.92 15.69
N ALA A 293 14.30 -16.35 16.90
CA ALA A 293 15.31 -16.46 17.95
C ALA A 293 15.35 -17.85 18.56
N GLU A 294 16.54 -18.26 19.02
CA GLU A 294 16.73 -19.45 19.84
C GLU A 294 15.84 -19.40 21.08
N LYS A 295 15.11 -20.50 21.36
CA LYS A 295 14.20 -20.58 22.54
C LYS A 295 15.03 -20.84 23.80
N LEU A 296 15.06 -19.85 24.69
CA LEU A 296 15.78 -19.89 25.97
C LEU A 296 14.80 -19.96 27.13
N GLY A 297 15.11 -20.75 28.13
CA GLY A 297 14.34 -20.93 29.34
C GLY A 297 15.17 -21.11 30.59
N PHE A 298 14.60 -20.67 31.72
CA PHE A 298 15.14 -20.87 33.05
C PHE A 298 14.13 -21.64 33.90
N ASP A 299 14.50 -22.79 34.43
CA ASP A 299 13.66 -23.56 35.36
C ASP A 299 13.61 -22.86 36.72
N THR A 300 12.42 -22.42 37.12
CA THR A 300 12.22 -21.70 38.38
C THR A 300 12.31 -22.62 39.61
N GLY A 301 12.14 -23.93 39.42
CA GLY A 301 11.96 -24.94 40.46
C GLY A 301 10.53 -24.94 41.04
N LEU A 302 9.63 -24.11 40.54
CA LEU A 302 8.21 -24.08 40.94
C LEU A 302 7.39 -25.03 40.07
N THR A 303 6.30 -25.53 40.60
CA THR A 303 5.34 -26.38 39.89
C THR A 303 3.91 -25.87 40.03
N VAL A 304 3.10 -26.16 39.02
CA VAL A 304 1.65 -25.90 39.04
C VAL A 304 0.87 -27.20 38.86
N ARG A 305 -0.32 -27.27 39.42
CA ARG A 305 -1.22 -28.43 39.31
C ARG A 305 -2.08 -28.33 38.05
N HIS A 306 -2.19 -29.43 37.30
CA HIS A 306 -3.04 -29.54 36.12
C HIS A 306 -4.51 -29.43 36.50
N PRO A 307 -5.35 -28.62 35.80
CA PRO A 307 -6.72 -28.35 36.21
C PRO A 307 -7.65 -29.57 36.16
N LEU A 308 -7.34 -30.58 35.33
CA LEU A 308 -8.13 -31.81 35.17
C LEU A 308 -7.51 -33.00 35.91
N ASP A 309 -6.32 -32.89 36.43
CA ASP A 309 -5.62 -33.96 37.18
C ASP A 309 -4.76 -33.31 38.28
N PRO A 310 -5.26 -33.29 39.55
CA PRO A 310 -4.56 -32.64 40.66
C PRO A 310 -3.20 -33.29 41.01
N ASP A 311 -2.99 -34.54 40.62
CA ASP A 311 -1.76 -35.27 40.87
C ASP A 311 -0.70 -34.99 39.78
N TRP A 312 -1.09 -34.36 38.68
CA TRP A 312 -0.20 -34.01 37.60
C TRP A 312 0.37 -32.61 37.78
N HIS A 313 1.69 -32.54 38.07
CA HIS A 313 2.42 -31.28 38.28
C HIS A 313 3.22 -30.95 37.03
N LEU A 314 3.15 -29.68 36.61
CA LEU A 314 3.89 -29.12 35.49
C LEU A 314 4.96 -28.15 36.00
N PRO A 315 6.20 -28.19 35.50
CA PRO A 315 7.24 -27.25 35.88
C PRO A 315 6.95 -25.85 35.34
N VAL A 316 7.33 -24.84 36.09
CA VAL A 316 7.20 -23.41 35.67
C VAL A 316 8.56 -22.91 35.21
N TRP A 317 8.62 -22.43 33.98
CA TRP A 317 9.81 -21.87 33.33
C TRP A 317 9.67 -20.38 33.08
N ILE A 318 10.73 -19.58 33.25
CA ILE A 318 10.84 -18.27 32.65
C ILE A 318 11.32 -18.47 31.22
N ALA A 319 10.65 -17.94 30.20
CA ALA A 319 11.00 -18.15 28.81
C ALA A 319 11.04 -16.85 27.99
N ASN A 320 12.06 -16.70 27.13
CA ASN A 320 12.29 -15.50 26.34
C ASN A 320 11.22 -15.25 25.26
N PHE A 321 10.43 -16.26 24.94
CA PHE A 321 9.37 -16.19 23.91
C PHE A 321 7.95 -15.93 24.46
N VAL A 322 7.82 -15.73 25.77
CA VAL A 322 6.53 -15.36 26.40
C VAL A 322 6.51 -13.85 26.67
N LEU A 323 5.54 -13.16 26.05
CA LEU A 323 5.37 -11.73 26.18
C LEU A 323 4.35 -11.40 27.28
N MET A 324 4.66 -10.39 28.10
CA MET A 324 3.73 -9.91 29.14
C MET A 324 2.48 -9.27 28.56
N ASP A 325 2.62 -8.63 27.42
CA ASP A 325 1.54 -7.85 26.76
C ASP A 325 0.61 -8.70 25.89
N TYR A 326 0.86 -10.00 25.76
CA TYR A 326 0.00 -10.93 25.03
C TYR A 326 -0.58 -11.97 25.99
N GLY A 327 -1.89 -11.98 26.11
CA GLY A 327 -2.57 -12.89 27.02
C GLY A 327 -2.52 -12.46 28.47
N THR A 328 -1.85 -13.26 29.32
CA THR A 328 -1.68 -13.06 30.75
C THR A 328 -0.20 -13.03 31.16
N GLY A 329 0.71 -13.02 30.18
CA GLY A 329 2.14 -13.17 30.40
C GLY A 329 2.56 -14.60 30.79
N ALA A 330 1.66 -15.57 30.61
CA ALA A 330 1.92 -16.98 30.87
C ALA A 330 1.21 -17.87 29.84
N ILE A 331 1.84 -18.97 29.48
CA ILE A 331 1.29 -20.00 28.58
C ILE A 331 1.52 -21.39 29.18
N PHE A 332 0.76 -22.38 28.74
CA PHE A 332 1.20 -23.78 28.87
C PHE A 332 1.77 -24.25 27.52
N GLY A 333 2.81 -25.05 27.58
CA GLY A 333 3.44 -25.63 26.39
C GLY A 333 2.82 -26.97 26.03
N SER A 334 2.46 -27.14 24.77
CA SER A 334 1.99 -28.40 24.17
C SER A 334 2.90 -28.83 23.03
N PRO A 335 4.07 -29.41 23.33
CA PRO A 335 5.14 -29.67 22.34
C PRO A 335 4.73 -30.56 21.17
N ALA A 336 3.74 -31.42 21.35
CA ALA A 336 3.26 -32.30 20.29
C ALA A 336 2.55 -31.56 19.14
N HIS A 337 2.07 -30.30 19.39
CA HIS A 337 1.17 -29.57 18.48
C HIS A 337 1.52 -28.09 18.28
N ASP A 338 2.75 -27.70 18.66
CA ASP A 338 3.29 -26.37 18.48
C ASP A 338 4.81 -26.44 18.23
N GLU A 339 5.29 -25.83 17.15
CA GLU A 339 6.69 -25.92 16.73
C GLU A 339 7.65 -25.30 17.77
N ARG A 340 7.29 -24.16 18.31
CA ARG A 340 8.05 -23.44 19.33
C ARG A 340 8.15 -24.24 20.62
N ASP A 341 7.04 -24.80 21.06
CA ASP A 341 6.98 -25.61 22.29
C ASP A 341 7.73 -26.92 22.10
N HIS A 342 7.73 -27.50 20.88
CA HIS A 342 8.48 -28.70 20.52
C HIS A 342 10.00 -28.46 20.58
N GLU A 343 10.48 -27.37 19.99
CA GLU A 343 11.88 -26.95 20.05
C GLU A 343 12.35 -26.79 21.50
N PHE A 344 11.53 -26.09 22.30
CA PHE A 344 11.80 -25.86 23.71
C PHE A 344 11.85 -27.15 24.51
N ALA A 345 10.84 -28.01 24.38
CA ALA A 345 10.77 -29.28 25.10
C ALA A 345 11.91 -30.22 24.73
N THR A 346 12.28 -30.29 23.46
CA THR A 346 13.41 -31.08 22.96
C THR A 346 14.72 -30.60 23.58
N LYS A 347 14.95 -29.27 23.59
CA LYS A 347 16.16 -28.64 24.15
C LYS A 347 16.33 -28.94 25.65
N TYR A 348 15.24 -28.89 26.42
CA TYR A 348 15.28 -29.04 27.88
C TYR A 348 14.86 -30.42 28.39
N GLY A 349 14.63 -31.38 27.48
CA GLY A 349 14.29 -32.75 27.83
C GLY A 349 12.92 -32.92 28.50
N LEU A 350 11.97 -32.07 28.16
CA LEU A 350 10.61 -32.09 28.67
C LEU A 350 9.73 -33.13 27.93
N PRO A 351 8.70 -33.70 28.58
CA PRO A 351 7.86 -34.72 27.96
C PRO A 351 7.13 -34.19 26.72
N ILE A 352 7.07 -34.98 25.64
CA ILE A 352 6.26 -34.68 24.42
C ILE A 352 5.16 -35.73 24.36
N ARG A 353 3.89 -35.30 24.40
CA ARG A 353 2.71 -36.15 24.45
C ARG A 353 1.67 -35.70 23.44
N ALA A 354 1.32 -36.56 22.49
CA ALA A 354 0.26 -36.24 21.52
C ALA A 354 -1.12 -36.21 22.20
N THR A 355 -1.88 -35.14 21.94
CA THR A 355 -3.30 -35.07 22.27
C THR A 355 -4.18 -35.65 21.18
N PHE A 356 -3.76 -35.48 19.93
CA PHE A 356 -4.43 -36.04 18.77
C PHE A 356 -3.42 -36.51 17.71
N GLY A 357 -3.90 -37.27 16.75
CA GLY A 357 -3.15 -37.75 15.58
C GLY A 357 -4.03 -37.72 14.32
N PRO A 358 -3.53 -38.12 13.17
CA PRO A 358 -4.33 -38.34 11.97
C PRO A 358 -5.54 -39.19 12.27
N LEU A 359 -6.62 -39.05 11.47
CA LEU A 359 -7.87 -39.76 11.66
C LEU A 359 -7.65 -41.28 11.80
N GLY A 360 -8.17 -41.89 12.86
CA GLY A 360 -8.03 -43.29 13.18
C GLY A 360 -6.74 -43.71 13.89
N SER A 361 -5.88 -42.74 14.30
CA SER A 361 -4.66 -43.05 15.02
C SER A 361 -4.91 -43.64 16.41
N THR A 362 -4.10 -44.62 16.79
CA THR A 362 -3.96 -45.03 18.20
C THR A 362 -3.07 -44.05 18.97
N GLN A 363 -3.11 -44.12 20.30
CA GLN A 363 -2.24 -43.31 21.15
C GLN A 363 -0.76 -43.53 20.86
N GLU A 364 -0.33 -44.80 20.68
CA GLU A 364 1.06 -45.16 20.39
C GLU A 364 1.50 -44.57 19.02
N GLN A 365 0.62 -44.62 18.00
CA GLN A 365 0.91 -44.05 16.68
C GLN A 365 1.03 -42.53 16.74
N ALA A 366 0.14 -41.86 17.48
CA ALA A 366 0.17 -40.41 17.64
C ALA A 366 1.44 -39.95 18.41
N ASP A 367 1.80 -40.64 19.50
CA ASP A 367 3.01 -40.33 20.25
C ASP A 367 4.29 -40.55 19.43
N ALA A 368 4.35 -41.62 18.64
CA ALA A 368 5.47 -41.88 17.74
C ALA A 368 5.59 -40.83 16.63
N LEU A 369 4.47 -40.30 16.13
CA LEU A 369 4.45 -39.26 15.09
C LEU A 369 5.08 -37.96 15.59
N VAL A 370 4.83 -37.59 16.85
CA VAL A 370 5.27 -36.29 17.42
C VAL A 370 6.62 -36.33 18.10
N ALA A 371 7.32 -37.47 18.09
CA ALA A 371 8.60 -37.65 18.77
C ALA A 371 9.70 -36.76 18.17
N ASP A 372 9.78 -36.68 16.85
CA ASP A 372 10.82 -35.91 16.13
C ASP A 372 10.36 -34.55 15.58
N ALA A 373 9.06 -34.35 15.41
CA ALA A 373 8.49 -33.13 14.90
C ALA A 373 7.03 -32.99 15.35
N PRO A 374 6.53 -31.76 15.57
CA PRO A 374 5.14 -31.54 15.98
C PRO A 374 4.16 -31.87 14.85
N TYR A 375 2.98 -32.33 15.21
CA TYR A 375 1.86 -32.52 14.27
C TYR A 375 0.84 -31.38 14.40
N VAL A 376 0.84 -30.48 13.41
CA VAL A 376 0.06 -29.23 13.41
C VAL A 376 -0.87 -29.15 12.19
N PRO A 377 -1.99 -29.92 12.18
CA PRO A 377 -2.98 -29.85 11.08
C PRO A 377 -3.78 -28.55 11.14
N LEU A 378 -4.49 -28.22 10.05
CA LEU A 378 -5.48 -27.15 10.04
C LEU A 378 -6.59 -27.43 11.06
N LYS A 379 -7.05 -26.41 11.77
CA LYS A 379 -8.13 -26.56 12.78
C LYS A 379 -9.45 -27.09 12.18
N SER A 380 -9.66 -26.91 10.87
CA SER A 380 -10.81 -27.44 10.12
C SER A 380 -10.69 -28.91 9.74
N GLU A 381 -9.50 -29.50 9.86
CA GLU A 381 -9.30 -30.92 9.56
C GLU A 381 -9.82 -31.80 10.71
N THR A 382 -10.41 -32.93 10.36
CA THR A 382 -10.86 -33.93 11.34
C THR A 382 -9.67 -34.81 11.75
N VAL A 383 -9.40 -34.85 13.04
CA VAL A 383 -8.33 -35.64 13.68
C VAL A 383 -8.92 -36.55 14.74
N THR A 384 -8.16 -37.57 15.17
CA THR A 384 -8.55 -38.43 16.31
C THR A 384 -7.86 -37.95 17.58
N TYR A 385 -8.62 -37.54 18.58
CA TYR A 385 -8.15 -37.15 19.90
C TYR A 385 -7.87 -38.40 20.75
N VAL A 386 -6.60 -38.78 20.85
CA VAL A 386 -6.14 -39.94 21.62
C VAL A 386 -6.03 -39.65 23.12
N ARG A 387 -5.92 -38.35 23.51
CA ARG A 387 -6.00 -37.86 24.89
C ARG A 387 -6.95 -36.65 24.95
N GLY A 388 -8.10 -36.75 24.31
CA GLY A 388 -9.13 -35.72 24.40
C GLY A 388 -9.87 -35.77 25.74
N PHE A 389 -10.31 -34.61 26.22
CA PHE A 389 -11.11 -34.51 27.45
C PHE A 389 -12.49 -33.88 27.20
N ALA A 390 -12.75 -33.40 26.02
CA ALA A 390 -14.01 -32.75 25.63
C ALA A 390 -14.40 -33.07 24.18
N GLY A 391 -15.68 -33.18 23.90
CA GLY A 391 -16.22 -33.45 22.57
C GLY A 391 -16.09 -34.92 22.13
N ALA A 392 -16.13 -35.14 20.82
CA ALA A 392 -16.03 -36.49 20.23
C ALA A 392 -14.54 -36.90 20.08
N ALA A 393 -14.28 -38.20 19.97
CA ALA A 393 -12.93 -38.72 19.70
C ALA A 393 -12.43 -38.24 18.32
N ASP A 394 -13.29 -38.36 17.29
CA ASP A 394 -13.02 -37.86 15.95
C ASP A 394 -13.75 -36.52 15.76
N GLN A 395 -13.01 -35.42 15.68
CA GLN A 395 -13.55 -34.07 15.52
C GLN A 395 -12.53 -33.12 14.92
N THR A 396 -12.99 -31.96 14.49
CA THR A 396 -12.12 -30.87 14.02
C THR A 396 -11.50 -30.15 15.23
N GLY A 397 -10.36 -29.49 15.04
CA GLY A 397 -9.73 -28.68 16.08
C GLY A 397 -10.67 -27.56 16.58
N ASP A 398 -11.43 -26.93 15.66
CA ASP A 398 -12.41 -25.89 16.05
C ASP A 398 -13.53 -26.45 16.95
N ALA A 399 -14.05 -27.64 16.65
CA ALA A 399 -15.06 -28.30 17.48
C ALA A 399 -14.51 -28.70 18.85
N ALA A 400 -13.27 -29.18 18.90
CA ALA A 400 -12.61 -29.57 20.15
C ALA A 400 -12.33 -28.36 21.05
N VAL A 401 -11.87 -27.25 20.47
CA VAL A 401 -11.68 -25.96 21.18
C VAL A 401 -12.99 -25.49 21.80
N ALA A 402 -14.08 -25.48 21.01
CA ALA A 402 -15.42 -25.09 21.50
C ALA A 402 -15.92 -25.99 22.62
N ALA A 403 -15.75 -27.32 22.48
CA ALA A 403 -16.11 -28.29 23.49
C ALA A 403 -15.29 -28.14 24.79
N ALA A 404 -13.98 -27.88 24.67
CA ALA A 404 -13.10 -27.65 25.80
C ALA A 404 -13.48 -26.39 26.60
N ILE A 405 -13.78 -25.30 25.91
CA ILE A 405 -14.26 -24.05 26.53
C ILE A 405 -15.57 -24.31 27.27
N THR A 406 -16.53 -24.94 26.59
CA THR A 406 -17.86 -25.24 27.19
C THR A 406 -17.72 -26.08 28.44
N LEU A 407 -16.86 -27.11 28.43
CA LEU A 407 -16.63 -27.96 29.57
C LEU A 407 -15.98 -27.20 30.74
N ALA A 408 -14.98 -26.33 30.46
CA ALA A 408 -14.35 -25.53 31.47
C ALA A 408 -15.31 -24.56 32.18
N GLU A 409 -16.19 -23.93 31.39
CA GLU A 409 -17.25 -23.05 31.93
C GLU A 409 -18.26 -23.81 32.77
N GLN A 410 -18.73 -25.00 32.29
CA GLN A 410 -19.65 -25.86 33.05
C GLN A 410 -19.08 -26.36 34.37
N GLN A 411 -17.78 -26.65 34.39
CA GLN A 411 -17.11 -27.12 35.60
C GLN A 411 -16.54 -25.97 36.46
N GLY A 412 -16.58 -24.73 36.01
CA GLY A 412 -16.21 -23.54 36.77
C GLY A 412 -14.71 -23.34 36.99
N TRP A 413 -13.84 -23.95 36.18
CA TRP A 413 -12.39 -23.80 36.31
C TRP A 413 -11.76 -22.88 35.25
N GLY A 414 -12.55 -22.42 34.24
CA GLY A 414 -12.13 -21.51 33.22
C GLY A 414 -13.31 -20.82 32.52
N GLU A 415 -13.02 -19.83 31.71
CA GLU A 415 -13.99 -19.07 30.94
C GLU A 415 -13.55 -18.86 29.49
N GLY A 416 -14.48 -18.85 28.55
CA GLY A 416 -14.24 -18.53 27.16
C GLY A 416 -14.10 -17.02 26.96
N VAL A 417 -12.92 -16.57 26.56
CA VAL A 417 -12.60 -15.16 26.39
C VAL A 417 -12.23 -14.87 24.94
N THR A 418 -12.78 -13.77 24.42
CA THR A 418 -12.36 -13.21 23.13
C THR A 418 -11.27 -12.17 23.38
N LYS A 419 -10.14 -12.33 22.72
CA LYS A 419 -9.02 -11.37 22.73
C LYS A 419 -8.68 -10.90 21.33
N PHE A 420 -8.11 -9.71 21.27
CA PHE A 420 -7.64 -9.10 20.02
C PHE A 420 -6.13 -8.87 20.12
N ARG A 421 -5.43 -9.01 18.97
CA ARG A 421 -4.01 -8.64 18.89
C ARG A 421 -3.80 -7.14 18.79
N LEU A 422 -4.77 -6.42 18.24
CA LEU A 422 -4.72 -4.97 18.13
C LEU A 422 -4.51 -4.35 19.50
N ARG A 423 -3.48 -3.52 19.62
CA ARG A 423 -3.13 -2.79 20.83
C ARG A 423 -3.43 -1.32 20.66
N ASP A 424 -3.52 -0.61 21.80
CA ASP A 424 -3.69 0.83 21.76
C ASP A 424 -2.53 1.52 21.05
N TRP A 425 -2.89 2.55 20.30
CA TRP A 425 -1.96 3.30 19.47
C TRP A 425 -1.16 4.31 20.30
N GLY A 426 0.13 4.05 20.52
CA GLY A 426 1.05 4.96 21.19
C GLY A 426 1.46 6.11 20.28
N ILE A 427 1.10 7.33 20.68
CA ILE A 427 1.25 8.51 19.82
C ILE A 427 2.40 9.45 20.23
N SER A 428 3.06 9.23 21.36
CA SER A 428 4.16 10.08 21.80
C SER A 428 5.42 9.86 21.00
N ARG A 429 6.03 10.93 20.49
CA ARG A 429 7.33 10.91 19.80
C ARG A 429 8.25 11.97 20.40
N GLN A 430 9.48 11.57 20.72
CA GLN A 430 10.52 12.45 21.27
C GLN A 430 11.20 13.18 20.11
N ARG A 431 10.41 14.00 19.41
CA ARG A 431 10.80 14.70 18.19
C ARG A 431 10.34 16.15 18.20
N TYR A 432 11.07 17.00 17.47
CA TYR A 432 10.71 18.41 17.31
C TYR A 432 9.68 18.59 16.18
N TRP A 433 9.95 18.05 14.97
CA TRP A 433 9.12 18.31 13.80
C TRP A 433 7.89 17.40 13.76
N GLY A 434 6.90 17.78 14.55
CA GLY A 434 5.63 17.10 14.74
C GLY A 434 4.63 18.01 15.46
N CYS A 435 3.36 17.62 15.50
CA CYS A 435 2.32 18.36 16.21
C CYS A 435 2.52 18.23 17.72
N PRO A 436 2.76 19.33 18.47
CA PRO A 436 2.90 19.26 19.93
C PRO A 436 1.63 18.76 20.61
N ILE A 437 1.80 17.91 21.63
CA ILE A 437 0.68 17.44 22.46
C ILE A 437 0.25 18.58 23.40
N PRO A 438 -1.01 19.06 23.34
CA PRO A 438 -1.46 20.27 24.03
C PRO A 438 -1.77 20.00 25.52
N VAL A 439 -0.74 19.66 26.30
CA VAL A 439 -0.86 19.32 27.73
C VAL A 439 0.28 19.97 28.50
N VAL A 440 0.00 20.31 29.76
CA VAL A 440 1.01 20.81 30.71
C VAL A 440 1.08 19.91 31.96
N HIS A 441 2.27 19.85 32.54
CA HIS A 441 2.55 19.12 33.77
C HIS A 441 2.76 20.13 34.91
N CYS A 442 1.86 20.12 35.87
CA CYS A 442 1.87 20.99 37.06
C CYS A 442 2.11 20.15 38.32
N GLU A 443 3.02 20.59 39.18
CA GLU A 443 3.35 19.88 40.42
C GLU A 443 2.11 19.75 41.35
N SER A 444 1.23 20.76 41.34
CA SER A 444 0.04 20.79 42.19
C SER A 444 -1.17 20.12 41.56
N CYS A 445 -1.33 20.19 40.22
CA CYS A 445 -2.55 19.76 39.54
C CYS A 445 -2.34 18.46 38.76
N GLY A 446 -1.10 17.97 38.64
CA GLY A 446 -0.75 16.84 37.78
C GLY A 446 -0.74 17.20 36.29
N THR A 447 -1.18 16.30 35.49
CA THR A 447 -1.31 16.48 34.01
C THR A 447 -2.60 17.27 33.72
N VAL A 448 -2.48 18.42 33.05
CA VAL A 448 -3.58 19.35 32.78
C VAL A 448 -3.65 19.64 31.29
N PRO A 449 -4.80 19.48 30.62
CA PRO A 449 -4.98 19.94 29.24
C PRO A 449 -4.69 21.43 29.08
N GLU A 450 -4.10 21.83 27.97
CA GLU A 450 -3.91 23.27 27.66
C GLU A 450 -5.30 23.93 27.42
N SER A 451 -5.37 25.22 27.73
CA SER A 451 -6.58 26.00 27.45
C SER A 451 -6.79 26.13 25.95
N ARG A 452 -8.03 25.95 25.46
CA ARG A 452 -8.37 26.08 24.05
C ARG A 452 -8.05 27.45 23.46
N GLU A 453 -8.06 28.47 24.30
CA GLU A 453 -7.73 29.85 23.94
C GLU A 453 -6.22 30.02 23.62
N ASN A 454 -5.39 29.15 24.16
CA ASN A 454 -3.94 29.16 23.94
C ASN A 454 -3.51 28.33 22.73
N LEU A 455 -4.45 27.67 22.05
CA LEU A 455 -4.14 26.87 20.85
C LEU A 455 -3.90 27.77 19.63
N PRO A 456 -2.96 27.46 18.78
CA PRO A 456 -2.10 26.29 18.86
C PRO A 456 -0.91 26.47 19.83
N VAL A 457 -0.54 25.38 20.51
CA VAL A 457 0.80 25.26 21.10
C VAL A 457 1.77 25.11 19.92
N ALA A 458 2.41 26.22 19.53
CA ALA A 458 3.27 26.25 18.37
C ALA A 458 4.70 25.80 18.70
N LEU A 459 5.39 25.21 17.72
CA LEU A 459 6.81 24.86 17.82
C LEU A 459 7.68 26.15 17.90
N PRO A 460 8.69 26.21 18.79
CA PRO A 460 9.64 27.32 18.81
C PRO A 460 10.51 27.26 17.55
N LEU A 461 10.84 28.40 16.98
CA LEU A 461 11.70 28.48 15.76
C LEU A 461 13.17 28.56 16.08
N ASP A 462 13.52 28.94 17.31
CA ASP A 462 14.89 29.12 17.83
C ASP A 462 15.41 27.82 18.46
N VAL A 463 15.49 26.78 17.67
CA VAL A 463 15.97 25.43 18.09
C VAL A 463 17.29 25.10 17.42
N SER A 464 18.11 24.28 18.09
CA SER A 464 19.34 23.71 17.55
C SER A 464 19.22 22.21 17.36
N PHE A 465 19.80 21.74 16.26
CA PHE A 465 19.88 20.32 15.89
C PHE A 465 21.33 19.78 15.97
N ASP A 466 22.20 20.45 16.69
CA ASP A 466 23.62 20.11 16.86
C ASP A 466 23.86 18.90 17.79
N GLN A 467 22.83 18.48 18.52
CA GLN A 467 22.88 17.34 19.43
C GLN A 467 21.70 16.40 19.20
N PRO A 468 21.88 15.08 19.30
CA PRO A 468 20.80 14.12 19.21
C PRO A 468 19.81 14.26 20.39
N GLY A 469 18.61 13.75 20.20
CA GLY A 469 17.51 13.79 21.17
C GLY A 469 16.53 14.95 20.95
N ASN A 470 15.51 15.07 21.80
CA ASN A 470 14.41 16.01 21.61
C ASN A 470 14.81 17.47 21.85
N PRO A 471 14.83 18.35 20.83
CA PRO A 471 15.12 19.76 21.00
C PRO A 471 14.13 20.50 21.90
N LEU A 472 12.85 20.08 21.95
CA LEU A 472 11.83 20.70 22.80
C LEU A 472 12.14 20.52 24.29
N ASP A 473 12.65 19.34 24.67
CA ASP A 473 13.01 19.07 26.05
C ASP A 473 14.21 19.90 26.53
N ARG A 474 15.13 20.24 25.59
CA ARG A 474 16.30 21.06 25.87
C ARG A 474 16.06 22.55 25.71
N HIS A 475 14.89 22.97 25.18
CA HIS A 475 14.64 24.38 24.90
C HIS A 475 14.58 25.20 26.23
N PRO A 476 15.31 26.33 26.35
CA PRO A 476 15.49 27.01 27.63
C PRO A 476 14.21 27.64 28.20
N THR A 477 13.28 28.04 27.35
CA THR A 477 12.08 28.78 27.75
C THR A 477 10.76 28.17 27.27
N TRP A 478 10.73 27.49 26.10
CA TRP A 478 9.47 27.02 25.50
C TRP A 478 8.69 26.05 26.39
N ARG A 479 9.37 25.13 27.06
CA ARG A 479 8.71 24.16 27.92
C ARG A 479 8.15 24.75 29.23
N GLU A 480 8.69 25.89 29.71
CA GLU A 480 8.21 26.53 30.94
C GLU A 480 6.96 27.37 30.62
N THR A 481 5.91 27.18 31.42
CA THR A 481 4.59 27.81 31.21
C THR A 481 3.85 27.97 32.55
N THR A 482 2.63 28.47 32.49
CA THR A 482 1.73 28.53 33.63
C THR A 482 0.63 27.48 33.49
N CYS A 483 0.25 26.88 34.60
CA CYS A 483 -0.85 25.90 34.64
C CYS A 483 -2.19 26.58 34.34
N PRO A 484 -2.96 26.12 33.31
CA PRO A 484 -4.27 26.68 33.00
C PRO A 484 -5.29 26.53 34.14
N LYS A 485 -5.09 25.56 35.04
CA LYS A 485 -6.04 25.26 36.14
C LYS A 485 -5.78 26.10 37.39
N CYS A 486 -4.52 26.30 37.80
CA CYS A 486 -4.20 26.98 39.08
C CYS A 486 -3.36 28.24 38.91
N GLY A 487 -2.89 28.57 37.70
CA GLY A 487 -2.03 29.73 37.42
C GLY A 487 -0.57 29.60 37.93
N GLY A 488 -0.23 28.48 38.58
CA GLY A 488 1.12 28.22 39.08
C GLY A 488 2.11 27.79 37.98
N PRO A 489 3.41 27.68 38.29
CA PRO A 489 4.42 27.21 37.35
C PRO A 489 4.09 25.79 36.81
N ALA A 490 4.27 25.57 35.56
CA ALA A 490 4.07 24.29 34.92
C ALA A 490 5.02 24.07 33.74
N ARG A 491 5.11 22.86 33.23
CA ARG A 491 5.91 22.50 32.07
C ARG A 491 5.03 21.95 30.98
N ARG A 492 5.25 22.39 29.74
CA ARG A 492 4.61 21.79 28.57
C ARG A 492 5.07 20.36 28.36
N GLU A 493 4.19 19.55 27.82
CA GLU A 493 4.57 18.26 27.24
C GLU A 493 5.57 18.53 26.11
N THR A 494 6.67 17.76 26.07
CA THR A 494 7.72 17.92 25.08
C THR A 494 7.67 16.86 23.98
N ASP A 495 6.84 15.85 24.14
CA ASP A 495 6.55 14.90 23.09
C ASP A 495 5.62 15.53 22.03
N THR A 496 5.86 15.19 20.78
CA THR A 496 4.97 15.47 19.65
C THR A 496 4.15 14.25 19.30
N MET A 497 3.04 14.43 18.58
CA MET A 497 2.20 13.33 18.12
C MET A 497 2.91 12.57 17.01
N ASP A 498 2.66 11.27 16.93
CA ASP A 498 2.98 10.43 15.78
C ASP A 498 2.40 11.05 14.50
N THR A 499 3.19 11.12 13.44
CA THR A 499 2.78 11.74 12.17
C THR A 499 1.62 10.99 11.48
N PHE A 500 1.35 9.74 11.85
CA PHE A 500 0.12 9.07 11.41
C PHE A 500 -1.16 9.71 11.98
N VAL A 501 -1.08 10.49 13.06
CA VAL A 501 -2.21 11.30 13.54
C VAL A 501 -2.53 12.38 12.51
N ASP A 502 -1.50 13.00 11.93
CA ASP A 502 -1.66 14.05 10.92
C ASP A 502 -2.41 13.52 9.69
N SER A 503 -2.06 12.32 9.22
CA SER A 503 -2.68 11.70 8.05
C SER A 503 -3.98 10.95 8.33
N SER A 504 -4.41 10.85 9.60
CA SER A 504 -5.61 10.08 9.93
C SER A 504 -6.93 10.85 9.77
N TRP A 505 -6.88 12.15 9.48
CA TRP A 505 -8.09 12.98 9.37
C TRP A 505 -8.06 14.05 8.26
N TYR A 506 -6.99 14.15 7.50
CA TYR A 506 -6.81 15.17 6.46
C TYR A 506 -7.90 15.14 5.38
N TYR A 507 -8.46 13.95 5.10
CA TYR A 507 -9.60 13.79 4.20
C TYR A 507 -10.84 14.55 4.69
N ALA A 508 -11.05 14.61 6.00
CA ALA A 508 -12.13 15.39 6.60
C ALA A 508 -11.83 16.91 6.52
N ARG A 509 -10.57 17.32 6.73
CA ARG A 509 -10.14 18.72 6.62
C ARG A 509 -10.33 19.27 5.22
N PHE A 510 -10.11 18.47 4.18
CA PHE A 510 -10.32 18.90 2.79
C PHE A 510 -11.77 19.28 2.48
N THR A 511 -12.75 18.84 3.24
CA THR A 511 -14.14 19.23 3.04
C THR A 511 -14.34 20.73 3.22
N ASN A 512 -13.60 21.36 4.14
CA ASN A 512 -13.43 22.80 4.27
C ASN A 512 -12.14 23.15 5.01
N PRO A 513 -10.99 23.32 4.32
CA PRO A 513 -9.71 23.58 4.97
C PRO A 513 -9.61 24.93 5.68
N HIS A 514 -10.53 25.86 5.39
CA HIS A 514 -10.58 27.20 5.97
C HIS A 514 -11.55 27.33 7.15
N ALA A 515 -12.19 26.23 7.56
CA ALA A 515 -13.09 26.23 8.70
C ALA A 515 -12.34 26.58 10.01
N ALA A 516 -12.97 27.36 10.88
CA ALA A 516 -12.44 27.72 12.18
C ALA A 516 -12.44 26.55 13.20
N THR A 517 -13.07 25.47 12.86
CA THR A 517 -13.18 24.18 13.60
C THR A 517 -12.48 23.08 12.80
N PRO A 518 -12.22 21.88 13.35
CA PRO A 518 -11.62 20.78 12.60
C PRO A 518 -12.30 20.50 11.27
N THR A 519 -13.63 20.54 11.23
CA THR A 519 -14.47 20.47 10.04
C THR A 519 -15.58 21.52 10.11
N ASP A 520 -16.07 21.98 8.95
CA ASP A 520 -17.42 22.58 8.87
C ASP A 520 -18.43 21.45 8.72
N ARG A 521 -19.40 21.38 9.63
CA ARG A 521 -20.34 20.25 9.65
C ARG A 521 -21.18 20.15 8.37
N ALA A 522 -21.62 21.25 7.82
CA ALA A 522 -22.44 21.25 6.61
C ALA A 522 -21.63 20.81 5.36
N ASP A 523 -20.35 21.19 5.31
CA ASP A 523 -19.45 20.73 4.26
C ASP A 523 -19.06 19.27 4.45
N ALA A 524 -18.84 18.84 5.70
CA ALA A 524 -18.59 17.44 6.01
C ALA A 524 -19.80 16.54 5.69
N ASP A 525 -21.01 16.96 6.02
CA ASP A 525 -22.26 16.24 5.71
C ASP A 525 -22.47 16.10 4.17
N TYR A 526 -22.00 17.08 3.37
CA TYR A 526 -22.14 17.04 1.93
C TYR A 526 -21.05 16.20 1.27
N TRP A 527 -19.77 16.39 1.64
CA TRP A 527 -18.63 15.80 0.94
C TRP A 527 -18.24 14.38 1.43
N MET A 528 -18.45 14.09 2.72
CA MET A 528 -18.10 12.75 3.23
C MET A 528 -19.13 11.71 2.74
N ASN A 529 -18.73 10.45 2.50
CA ASN A 529 -17.40 9.89 2.57
C ASN A 529 -16.57 10.20 1.32
N VAL A 530 -15.27 9.83 1.34
CA VAL A 530 -14.46 9.76 0.12
C VAL A 530 -15.00 8.63 -0.76
N ASP A 531 -15.53 8.95 -1.93
CA ASP A 531 -16.15 7.96 -2.81
C ASP A 531 -15.10 7.03 -3.44
N GLN A 532 -13.92 7.58 -3.77
CA GLN A 532 -12.79 6.82 -4.30
C GLN A 532 -11.48 7.27 -3.68
N TYR A 533 -10.84 6.38 -2.95
CA TYR A 533 -9.51 6.57 -2.38
C TYR A 533 -8.46 5.76 -3.16
N ILE A 534 -7.31 6.37 -3.45
CA ILE A 534 -6.26 5.75 -4.28
C ILE A 534 -4.91 5.90 -3.57
N GLY A 535 -4.18 4.79 -3.44
CA GLY A 535 -2.86 4.83 -2.81
C GLY A 535 -2.15 3.49 -2.77
N GLY A 536 -1.00 3.44 -2.10
CA GLY A 536 -0.18 2.24 -1.98
C GLY A 536 -0.74 1.22 -0.99
N ILE A 537 -0.56 -0.06 -1.28
CA ILE A 537 -0.98 -1.16 -0.39
C ILE A 537 -0.17 -1.22 0.92
N GLU A 538 0.99 -0.59 0.97
CA GLU A 538 1.85 -0.48 2.17
C GLU A 538 1.15 0.22 3.34
N HIS A 539 0.11 0.99 3.07
CA HIS A 539 -0.69 1.69 4.08
C HIS A 539 -1.87 0.87 4.62
N ALA A 540 -2.03 -0.38 4.20
CA ALA A 540 -3.19 -1.22 4.53
C ALA A 540 -3.45 -1.36 6.03
N ILE A 541 -2.40 -1.49 6.85
CA ILE A 541 -2.49 -1.73 8.29
C ILE A 541 -2.32 -0.43 9.10
N LEU A 542 -1.42 0.46 8.66
CA LEU A 542 -1.10 1.70 9.35
C LEU A 542 -2.15 2.78 9.12
N HIS A 543 -1.92 3.60 8.11
CA HIS A 543 -2.75 4.76 7.79
C HIS A 543 -4.25 4.41 7.63
N LEU A 544 -4.58 3.34 6.89
CA LEU A 544 -5.98 3.00 6.63
C LEU A 544 -6.72 2.55 7.91
N LEU A 545 -6.07 1.76 8.76
CA LEU A 545 -6.68 1.33 10.02
C LEU A 545 -6.82 2.50 10.99
N TYR A 546 -5.80 3.34 11.09
CA TYR A 546 -5.83 4.53 11.95
C TYR A 546 -6.88 5.54 11.48
N SER A 547 -7.03 5.75 10.17
CA SER A 547 -8.08 6.62 9.60
C SER A 547 -9.50 6.11 9.94
N ARG A 548 -9.73 4.81 9.92
CA ARG A 548 -11.01 4.20 10.29
C ARG A 548 -11.32 4.40 11.78
N PHE A 549 -10.33 4.25 12.64
CA PHE A 549 -10.47 4.56 14.05
C PHE A 549 -10.72 6.06 14.28
N PHE A 550 -9.91 6.91 13.62
CA PHE A 550 -9.97 8.36 13.79
C PHE A 550 -11.32 8.94 13.32
N ALA A 551 -11.87 8.41 12.22
CA ALA A 551 -13.21 8.76 11.77
C ALA A 551 -14.28 8.48 12.83
N ARG A 552 -14.25 7.31 13.51
CA ARG A 552 -15.13 6.98 14.63
C ARG A 552 -14.95 7.92 15.81
N ALA A 553 -13.70 8.25 16.12
CA ALA A 553 -13.39 9.21 17.18
C ALA A 553 -13.95 10.60 16.84
N MET A 554 -13.81 11.06 15.59
CA MET A 554 -14.39 12.32 15.11
C MET A 554 -15.92 12.33 15.10
N VAL A 555 -16.56 11.20 14.78
CA VAL A 555 -18.03 11.05 14.91
C VAL A 555 -18.44 11.17 16.37
N LYS A 556 -17.77 10.45 17.27
CA LYS A 556 -18.04 10.48 18.71
C LYS A 556 -17.89 11.88 19.32
N THR A 557 -16.94 12.67 18.82
CA THR A 557 -16.66 14.03 19.27
C THR A 557 -17.43 15.11 18.47
N GLY A 558 -18.29 14.72 17.54
CA GLY A 558 -19.22 15.60 16.82
C GLY A 558 -18.64 16.33 15.61
N HIS A 559 -17.42 15.98 15.17
CA HIS A 559 -16.75 16.59 14.03
C HIS A 559 -17.17 15.99 12.68
N LEU A 560 -17.67 14.75 12.66
CA LEU A 560 -18.15 14.07 11.46
C LEU A 560 -19.57 13.53 11.66
N PRO A 561 -20.33 13.32 10.56
CA PRO A 561 -21.62 12.65 10.63
C PRO A 561 -21.46 11.15 10.95
N GLU A 562 -22.50 10.52 11.51
CA GLU A 562 -22.50 9.09 11.81
C GLU A 562 -22.25 8.22 10.56
N THR A 563 -22.65 8.69 9.39
CA THR A 563 -22.42 8.02 8.11
C THR A 563 -20.93 7.92 7.73
N ALA A 564 -20.07 8.72 8.34
CA ALA A 564 -18.64 8.78 8.05
C ALA A 564 -17.76 7.95 9.00
N CYS A 565 -18.34 7.00 9.76
CA CYS A 565 -17.56 6.05 10.56
C CYS A 565 -16.55 5.23 9.74
N GLU A 566 -16.88 4.94 8.49
CA GLU A 566 -15.94 4.43 7.48
C GLU A 566 -15.68 5.56 6.48
N PRO A 567 -14.46 6.14 6.49
CA PRO A 567 -14.21 7.37 5.73
C PRO A 567 -14.06 7.16 4.22
N PHE A 568 -13.80 5.94 3.76
CA PHE A 568 -13.50 5.60 2.36
C PHE A 568 -14.44 4.52 1.84
N ASP A 569 -15.36 4.87 0.93
CA ASP A 569 -16.33 3.93 0.37
C ASP A 569 -15.67 2.90 -0.55
N ALA A 570 -14.74 3.34 -1.39
CA ALA A 570 -13.94 2.48 -2.24
C ALA A 570 -12.45 2.82 -2.12
N LEU A 571 -11.64 1.78 -2.15
CA LEU A 571 -10.18 1.86 -2.14
C LEU A 571 -9.61 1.19 -3.40
N PHE A 572 -8.71 1.87 -4.07
CA PHE A 572 -7.90 1.28 -5.13
C PHE A 572 -6.42 1.28 -4.74
N THR A 573 -5.77 0.13 -4.83
CA THR A 573 -4.33 0.00 -4.56
C THR A 573 -3.58 -0.22 -5.87
N GLN A 574 -2.78 0.78 -6.25
CA GLN A 574 -1.99 0.71 -7.49
C GLN A 574 -0.70 -0.08 -7.30
N GLY A 575 -0.23 -0.67 -8.41
CA GLY A 575 1.12 -1.22 -8.49
C GLY A 575 2.20 -0.12 -8.53
N MET A 576 3.43 -0.48 -8.27
CA MET A 576 4.57 0.44 -8.26
C MET A 576 5.04 0.79 -9.69
N VAL A 577 5.75 1.90 -9.82
CA VAL A 577 6.56 2.18 -11.00
C VAL A 577 7.97 1.67 -10.73
N THR A 578 8.44 0.77 -11.59
CA THR A 578 9.75 0.13 -11.50
C THR A 578 10.66 0.61 -12.63
N HIS A 579 11.94 0.49 -12.41
CA HIS A 579 12.97 0.77 -13.43
C HIS A 579 14.18 -0.14 -13.18
N GLU A 580 14.97 -0.36 -14.20
CA GLU A 580 16.19 -1.13 -14.10
C GLU A 580 17.18 -0.53 -13.10
N ILE A 581 17.95 -1.38 -12.43
CA ILE A 581 19.09 -0.97 -11.61
C ILE A 581 20.36 -1.45 -12.32
N TYR A 582 21.34 -0.55 -12.38
CA TYR A 582 22.68 -0.82 -12.89
C TYR A 582 23.64 -0.87 -11.71
N GLN A 583 24.26 -2.02 -11.46
CA GLN A 583 25.18 -2.16 -10.34
C GLN A 583 26.46 -2.89 -10.70
N THR A 584 27.52 -2.50 -10.04
CA THR A 584 28.77 -3.25 -9.93
C THR A 584 28.99 -3.65 -8.45
N ARG A 585 30.07 -4.35 -8.16
CA ARG A 585 30.44 -4.67 -6.78
C ARG A 585 31.79 -4.08 -6.45
N ASP A 586 31.94 -3.52 -5.24
CA ASP A 586 33.21 -3.03 -4.74
C ASP A 586 34.11 -4.23 -4.29
N ASP A 587 35.34 -3.92 -3.90
CA ASP A 587 36.33 -4.93 -3.45
C ASP A 587 35.88 -5.74 -2.22
N ARG A 588 34.82 -5.31 -1.54
CA ARG A 588 34.19 -6.00 -0.39
C ARG A 588 32.91 -6.73 -0.78
N GLY A 589 32.59 -6.81 -2.08
CA GLY A 589 31.38 -7.44 -2.61
C GLY A 589 30.09 -6.65 -2.42
N ARG A 590 30.15 -5.38 -1.96
CA ARG A 590 28.96 -4.55 -1.74
C ARG A 590 28.51 -3.92 -3.07
N PRO A 591 27.19 -3.77 -3.30
CA PRO A 591 26.67 -3.15 -4.53
C PRO A 591 27.04 -1.66 -4.61
N VAL A 592 27.51 -1.26 -5.79
CA VAL A 592 27.73 0.14 -6.18
C VAL A 592 26.78 0.45 -7.35
N TYR A 593 25.89 1.41 -7.15
CA TYR A 593 24.84 1.73 -8.12
C TYR A 593 25.30 2.84 -9.09
N HIS A 594 24.88 2.72 -10.35
CA HIS A 594 25.24 3.64 -11.44
C HIS A 594 23.99 4.25 -12.07
N LEU A 595 24.11 5.46 -12.62
CA LEU A 595 23.04 6.07 -13.40
C LEU A 595 22.95 5.44 -14.79
N PRO A 596 21.77 5.40 -15.42
CA PRO A 596 21.61 4.85 -16.77
C PRO A 596 22.53 5.52 -17.81
N GLU A 597 22.76 6.83 -17.69
CA GLU A 597 23.67 7.60 -18.56
C GLU A 597 25.15 7.25 -18.41
N ASP A 598 25.55 6.63 -17.31
CA ASP A 598 26.91 6.17 -17.04
C ASP A 598 27.20 4.80 -17.70
N VAL A 599 26.21 4.19 -18.34
CA VAL A 599 26.27 2.81 -18.83
C VAL A 599 25.95 2.73 -20.31
N THR A 600 26.84 2.08 -21.09
CA THR A 600 26.56 1.71 -22.47
C THR A 600 25.99 0.30 -22.53
N ARG A 601 24.84 0.14 -23.20
CA ARG A 601 24.15 -1.15 -23.41
C ARG A 601 24.40 -1.65 -24.83
N ILE A 602 24.61 -2.95 -24.97
CA ILE A 602 24.84 -3.63 -26.23
C ILE A 602 23.89 -4.80 -26.34
N SER A 603 23.21 -4.91 -27.49
CA SER A 603 22.43 -6.11 -27.81
C SER A 603 23.32 -7.11 -28.51
N LEU A 604 23.42 -8.31 -27.96
CA LEU A 604 24.18 -9.40 -28.58
C LEU A 604 23.35 -10.08 -29.68
N PRO A 605 24.01 -10.79 -30.64
CA PRO A 605 23.33 -11.50 -31.73
C PRO A 605 22.33 -12.57 -31.25
N ASP A 606 22.51 -13.10 -30.06
CA ASP A 606 21.59 -14.07 -29.39
C ASP A 606 20.37 -13.42 -28.74
N GLY A 607 20.27 -12.09 -28.78
CA GLY A 607 19.19 -11.30 -28.20
C GLY A 607 19.43 -10.87 -26.72
N ASN A 608 20.51 -11.29 -26.09
CA ASN A 608 20.87 -10.84 -24.76
C ASN A 608 21.37 -9.38 -24.79
N VAL A 609 21.12 -8.65 -23.70
CA VAL A 609 21.61 -7.29 -23.49
C VAL A 609 22.68 -7.32 -22.41
N VAL A 610 23.83 -6.75 -22.72
CA VAL A 610 24.95 -6.57 -21.78
C VAL A 610 25.21 -5.09 -21.56
N ALA A 611 25.82 -4.75 -20.44
CA ALA A 611 26.07 -3.37 -20.04
C ALA A 611 27.50 -3.18 -19.52
N VAL A 612 28.08 -2.02 -19.84
CA VAL A 612 29.46 -1.66 -19.45
C VAL A 612 29.50 -0.19 -19.00
N LEU A 613 30.25 0.13 -17.96
CA LEU A 613 30.47 1.49 -17.51
C LEU A 613 31.20 2.33 -18.55
N ASN A 614 30.67 3.51 -18.87
CA ASN A 614 31.34 4.46 -19.80
C ASN A 614 32.74 4.85 -19.32
N ALA A 615 32.91 5.06 -18.00
CA ALA A 615 34.20 5.35 -17.40
C ALA A 615 35.26 4.25 -17.57
N ALA A 616 34.83 3.00 -17.80
CA ALA A 616 35.75 1.91 -18.11
C ALA A 616 36.28 1.98 -19.56
N LEU A 617 35.46 2.54 -20.46
CA LEU A 617 35.83 2.71 -21.88
C LEU A 617 36.83 3.85 -22.11
N ASP A 618 36.85 4.83 -21.22
CA ASP A 618 37.75 5.99 -21.26
C ASP A 618 39.07 5.75 -20.52
N ASN A 619 39.33 4.52 -20.05
CA ASN A 619 40.52 4.17 -19.29
C ASN A 619 41.74 3.94 -20.25
N GLU A 620 42.89 4.55 -19.93
CA GLU A 620 44.13 4.43 -20.71
C GLU A 620 44.56 2.95 -20.95
N LYS A 621 44.31 2.08 -19.97
CA LYS A 621 44.61 0.64 -20.10
C LYS A 621 43.66 -0.03 -21.10
N PHE A 622 42.39 0.36 -21.14
CA PHE A 622 41.42 -0.14 -22.06
C PHE A 622 41.74 0.35 -23.49
N GLU A 623 42.05 1.62 -23.69
CA GLU A 623 42.44 2.18 -24.99
C GLU A 623 43.65 1.46 -25.56
N LYS A 624 44.65 1.08 -24.74
CA LYS A 624 45.80 0.28 -25.17
C LYS A 624 45.39 -1.14 -25.61
N ASN A 625 44.44 -1.75 -24.94
CA ASN A 625 43.91 -3.05 -25.32
C ASN A 625 43.04 -2.96 -26.57
N PHE A 626 42.22 -1.94 -26.72
CA PHE A 626 41.44 -1.68 -27.92
C PHE A 626 42.31 -1.48 -29.15
N ALA A 627 43.37 -0.68 -29.07
CA ALA A 627 44.33 -0.47 -30.14
C ALA A 627 45.06 -1.78 -30.55
N LYS A 628 45.30 -2.70 -29.63
CA LYS A 628 45.87 -4.02 -29.96
C LYS A 628 44.85 -4.92 -30.67
N TRP A 629 43.59 -4.91 -30.22
CA TRP A 629 42.53 -5.71 -30.79
C TRP A 629 42.17 -5.21 -32.19
N GLU A 630 42.15 -3.92 -32.41
CA GLU A 630 41.94 -3.28 -33.72
C GLU A 630 42.92 -3.76 -34.82
N HIS A 631 44.11 -4.21 -34.42
CA HIS A 631 45.13 -4.75 -35.30
C HIS A 631 45.18 -6.29 -35.36
N SER A 632 44.16 -6.95 -34.80
CA SER A 632 44.02 -8.40 -34.81
C SER A 632 43.14 -8.88 -35.98
N ASP A 633 43.36 -10.11 -36.43
CA ASP A 633 42.62 -10.73 -37.56
C ASP A 633 41.10 -10.94 -37.27
N GLY A 634 40.61 -10.60 -36.11
CA GLY A 634 39.18 -10.72 -35.69
C GLY A 634 38.45 -9.38 -35.56
N PHE A 635 39.09 -8.25 -35.94
CA PHE A 635 38.45 -6.94 -35.84
C PHE A 635 37.47 -6.71 -37.01
N ASP A 636 36.18 -6.45 -36.69
CA ASP A 636 35.13 -6.19 -37.68
C ASP A 636 35.02 -4.73 -38.13
N GLY A 637 35.91 -3.85 -37.65
CA GLY A 637 35.94 -2.42 -38.00
C GLY A 637 35.03 -1.50 -37.23
N ASP A 638 34.26 -1.99 -36.25
CA ASP A 638 33.40 -1.17 -35.44
C ASP A 638 34.19 -0.38 -34.37
N ARG A 639 34.48 0.90 -34.69
CA ARG A 639 35.12 1.87 -33.78
C ARG A 639 34.16 2.70 -32.99
N SER A 640 32.89 2.40 -33.06
CA SER A 640 31.86 3.08 -32.28
C SER A 640 32.00 2.80 -30.78
N ILE A 641 31.28 3.55 -29.97
CA ILE A 641 31.18 3.29 -28.55
C ILE A 641 30.61 1.88 -28.27
N GLN A 642 29.79 1.37 -29.17
CA GLN A 642 29.21 0.01 -29.09
C GLN A 642 30.30 -1.07 -29.29
N GLY A 643 31.17 -0.92 -30.26
CA GLY A 643 32.29 -1.85 -30.45
C GLY A 643 33.27 -1.83 -29.29
N LYS A 644 33.58 -0.64 -28.73
CA LYS A 644 34.39 -0.51 -27.52
C LYS A 644 33.75 -1.21 -26.32
N ALA A 645 32.47 -1.03 -26.13
CA ALA A 645 31.72 -1.63 -25.02
C ALA A 645 31.64 -3.16 -25.17
N LEU A 646 31.49 -3.68 -26.39
CA LEU A 646 31.53 -5.12 -26.65
C LEU A 646 32.91 -5.73 -26.30
N LEU A 647 33.98 -5.06 -26.60
CA LEU A 647 35.33 -5.51 -26.22
C LEU A 647 35.49 -5.45 -24.68
N ALA A 648 35.05 -4.37 -24.06
CA ALA A 648 35.11 -4.22 -22.59
C ALA A 648 34.35 -5.33 -21.88
N TRP A 649 33.18 -5.69 -22.40
CA TRP A 649 32.38 -6.80 -21.86
C TRP A 649 33.10 -8.15 -22.06
N ASN A 650 33.66 -8.43 -23.22
CA ASN A 650 34.42 -9.65 -23.48
C ASN A 650 35.69 -9.80 -22.64
N LEU A 651 36.24 -8.66 -22.19
CA LEU A 651 37.42 -8.62 -21.32
C LEU A 651 37.07 -8.53 -19.81
N ASP A 652 35.78 -8.54 -19.49
CA ASP A 652 35.24 -8.34 -18.11
C ASP A 652 35.74 -7.03 -17.46
N ILE A 653 35.74 -5.95 -18.25
CA ILE A 653 36.17 -4.62 -17.80
C ILE A 653 34.97 -3.71 -17.64
N GLY A 654 34.68 -3.35 -16.41
CA GLY A 654 33.56 -2.45 -16.09
C GLY A 654 32.18 -3.02 -16.40
N VAL A 655 32.02 -4.33 -16.40
CA VAL A 655 30.75 -5.03 -16.63
C VAL A 655 29.77 -4.68 -15.54
N VAL A 656 28.55 -4.35 -15.95
CA VAL A 656 27.46 -3.93 -15.08
C VAL A 656 26.39 -5.01 -15.02
N GLU A 657 26.01 -5.41 -13.83
CA GLU A 657 24.85 -6.26 -13.61
C GLU A 657 23.58 -5.41 -13.78
N ILE A 658 22.66 -5.87 -14.63
CA ILE A 658 21.34 -5.24 -14.82
C ILE A 658 20.33 -6.03 -13.98
N ILE A 659 19.70 -5.35 -12.99
CA ILE A 659 18.52 -5.90 -12.33
C ILE A 659 17.30 -5.35 -13.07
N PRO A 660 16.54 -6.15 -13.80
CA PRO A 660 15.52 -5.67 -14.72
C PRO A 660 14.36 -5.13 -13.91
N SER A 661 13.66 -4.89 -13.37
CA SER A 661 12.48 -4.34 -12.70
C SER A 661 12.65 -4.25 -11.18
N ALA A 662 12.94 -3.06 -10.71
CA ALA A 662 13.05 -2.78 -9.29
C ALA A 662 12.36 -1.46 -8.92
N LYS A 663 11.84 -1.38 -7.68
CA LYS A 663 11.28 -0.14 -7.15
C LYS A 663 12.28 1.00 -7.31
N MET A 664 11.82 2.14 -7.83
CA MET A 664 12.65 3.34 -7.97
C MET A 664 13.11 3.86 -6.62
N SER A 665 14.41 4.12 -6.50
CA SER A 665 15.03 4.64 -5.28
C SER A 665 16.22 5.55 -5.62
N LYS A 666 16.31 6.70 -4.95
CA LYS A 666 17.45 7.63 -5.11
C LYS A 666 18.77 6.96 -4.73
N SER A 667 18.77 6.12 -3.69
CA SER A 667 19.97 5.40 -3.25
C SER A 667 20.46 4.36 -4.26
N LYS A 668 19.56 3.83 -5.09
CA LYS A 668 19.87 2.86 -6.16
C LYS A 668 20.06 3.51 -7.52
N LYS A 669 19.97 4.84 -7.60
CA LYS A 669 20.16 5.65 -8.82
C LYS A 669 19.28 5.25 -10.02
N ASN A 670 18.12 4.63 -9.76
CA ASN A 670 17.20 4.21 -10.81
C ASN A 670 15.91 5.05 -10.88
N VAL A 671 15.96 6.29 -10.39
CA VAL A 671 14.82 7.20 -10.43
C VAL A 671 14.76 7.90 -11.79
N VAL A 672 13.60 7.85 -12.43
CA VAL A 672 13.27 8.64 -13.61
C VAL A 672 12.63 9.96 -13.16
N ASP A 673 13.18 11.09 -13.59
CA ASP A 673 12.65 12.41 -13.24
C ASP A 673 11.46 12.78 -14.15
N PRO A 674 10.25 12.96 -13.61
CA PRO A 674 9.08 13.34 -14.39
C PRO A 674 9.24 14.65 -15.15
N VAL A 675 10.00 15.60 -14.61
CA VAL A 675 10.23 16.91 -15.23
C VAL A 675 10.90 16.75 -16.60
N ASN A 676 11.89 15.87 -16.70
CA ASN A 676 12.56 15.58 -17.96
C ASN A 676 11.61 14.96 -18.98
N ILE A 677 10.69 14.11 -18.52
CA ILE A 677 9.71 13.46 -19.40
C ILE A 677 8.69 14.49 -19.91
N VAL A 678 8.15 15.29 -19.01
CA VAL A 678 7.16 16.33 -19.37
C VAL A 678 7.77 17.37 -20.31
N SER A 679 9.02 17.81 -20.06
CA SER A 679 9.70 18.77 -20.93
C SER A 679 10.04 18.21 -22.30
N SER A 680 10.31 16.90 -22.41
CA SER A 680 10.72 16.26 -23.68
C SER A 680 9.54 15.77 -24.50
N PHE A 681 8.48 15.26 -23.87
CA PHE A 681 7.36 14.58 -24.54
C PHE A 681 5.99 15.19 -24.25
N GLY A 682 5.88 16.09 -23.28
CA GLY A 682 4.62 16.64 -22.79
C GLY A 682 3.99 15.82 -21.66
N ALA A 683 3.12 16.49 -20.89
CA ALA A 683 2.40 15.89 -19.75
C ALA A 683 1.42 14.79 -20.20
N ASP A 684 0.68 15.03 -21.28
CA ASP A 684 -0.26 14.06 -21.82
C ASP A 684 0.42 12.75 -22.23
N THR A 685 1.68 12.81 -22.71
CA THR A 685 2.46 11.61 -23.02
C THR A 685 2.81 10.81 -21.75
N ALA A 686 3.24 11.49 -20.68
CA ALA A 686 3.52 10.84 -19.41
C ALA A 686 2.26 10.18 -18.81
N ARG A 687 1.12 10.88 -18.84
CA ARG A 687 -0.18 10.39 -18.40
C ARG A 687 -0.61 9.16 -19.20
N TRP A 688 -0.55 9.24 -20.53
CA TRP A 688 -0.93 8.15 -21.43
C TRP A 688 -0.09 6.90 -21.21
N PHE A 689 1.22 7.04 -21.07
CA PHE A 689 2.12 5.92 -20.78
C PHE A 689 1.73 5.22 -19.47
N MET A 690 1.50 5.97 -18.39
CA MET A 690 1.13 5.40 -17.09
C MET A 690 -0.18 4.62 -17.11
N LEU A 691 -1.07 4.93 -18.03
CA LEU A 691 -2.38 4.28 -18.15
C LEU A 691 -2.39 3.11 -19.14
N SER A 692 -1.40 3.01 -20.05
CA SER A 692 -1.47 2.13 -21.22
C SER A 692 -0.83 0.76 -21.04
N ASP A 693 0.24 0.66 -20.24
CA ASP A 693 1.14 -0.51 -20.29
C ASP A 693 0.56 -1.75 -19.61
N SER A 694 0.06 -1.62 -18.40
CA SER A 694 -0.39 -2.75 -17.59
C SER A 694 -1.68 -2.44 -16.82
N PRO A 695 -2.39 -3.47 -16.34
CA PRO A 695 -3.47 -3.26 -15.38
C PRO A 695 -3.00 -2.41 -14.20
N PRO A 696 -3.81 -1.46 -13.71
CA PRO A 696 -3.39 -0.50 -12.67
C PRO A 696 -2.89 -1.14 -11.38
N GLU A 697 -3.35 -2.33 -11.03
CA GLU A 697 -2.95 -3.08 -9.83
C GLU A 697 -1.54 -3.69 -9.95
N ARG A 698 -1.02 -3.82 -11.17
CA ARG A 698 0.30 -4.39 -11.44
C ARG A 698 1.36 -3.31 -11.52
N ASP A 699 2.58 -3.72 -11.24
CA ASP A 699 3.73 -2.85 -11.45
C ASP A 699 3.88 -2.50 -12.94
N VAL A 700 4.35 -1.29 -13.20
CA VAL A 700 4.69 -0.80 -14.55
C VAL A 700 6.17 -0.52 -14.63
N GLU A 701 6.81 -1.06 -15.65
CA GLU A 701 8.21 -0.77 -15.93
C GLU A 701 8.32 0.46 -16.83
N TRP A 702 9.05 1.48 -16.36
CA TRP A 702 9.31 2.66 -17.17
C TRP A 702 10.29 2.33 -18.29
N THR A 703 9.91 2.66 -19.54
CA THR A 703 10.78 2.53 -20.70
C THR A 703 10.72 3.79 -21.59
N ALA A 704 11.86 4.27 -22.05
CA ALA A 704 11.92 5.41 -22.96
C ALA A 704 11.19 5.13 -24.29
N SER A 705 11.31 3.92 -24.82
CA SER A 705 10.62 3.49 -26.06
C SER A 705 9.10 3.50 -25.93
N GLY A 706 8.57 3.17 -24.76
CA GLY A 706 7.14 3.25 -24.47
C GLY A 706 6.64 4.70 -24.48
N ALA A 707 7.39 5.62 -23.88
CA ALA A 707 7.08 7.05 -23.89
C ALA A 707 7.12 7.63 -25.32
N GLU A 708 8.11 7.24 -26.13
CA GLU A 708 8.17 7.63 -27.56
C GLU A 708 6.99 7.10 -28.37
N ALA A 709 6.58 5.85 -28.13
CA ALA A 709 5.43 5.26 -28.78
C ALA A 709 4.13 6.00 -28.43
N ALA A 710 3.96 6.36 -27.15
CA ALA A 710 2.86 7.18 -26.68
C ALA A 710 2.85 8.56 -27.37
N ALA A 711 3.96 9.28 -27.39
CA ALA A 711 4.09 10.58 -28.05
C ALA A 711 3.75 10.50 -29.55
N LYS A 712 4.26 9.48 -30.26
CA LYS A 712 3.95 9.24 -31.68
C LYS A 712 2.44 9.00 -31.91
N PHE A 713 1.79 8.29 -31.01
CA PHE A 713 0.35 8.05 -31.09
C PHE A 713 -0.45 9.33 -30.89
N LEU A 714 -0.15 10.12 -29.87
CA LEU A 714 -0.83 11.39 -29.59
C LEU A 714 -0.65 12.39 -30.74
N ALA A 715 0.55 12.52 -31.26
CA ALA A 715 0.82 13.34 -32.45
C ALA A 715 0.08 12.84 -33.71
N ARG A 716 -0.10 11.53 -33.87
CA ARG A 716 -0.94 10.96 -34.94
C ARG A 716 -2.40 11.36 -34.78
N LEU A 717 -2.94 11.30 -33.56
CA LEU A 717 -4.34 11.70 -33.30
C LEU A 717 -4.57 13.16 -33.63
N HIS A 718 -3.67 14.05 -33.22
CA HIS A 718 -3.75 15.46 -33.59
C HIS A 718 -3.80 15.64 -35.11
N ARG A 719 -2.91 14.98 -35.87
CA ARG A 719 -2.94 15.03 -37.36
C ARG A 719 -4.26 14.50 -37.94
N LEU A 720 -4.85 13.45 -37.34
CA LEU A 720 -6.16 12.94 -37.77
C LEU A 720 -7.29 13.95 -37.55
N ALA A 721 -7.16 14.82 -36.54
CA ALA A 721 -8.12 15.90 -36.28
C ALA A 721 -7.91 17.11 -37.24
N GLU A 722 -6.68 17.41 -37.65
CA GLU A 722 -6.35 18.40 -38.66
C GLU A 722 -6.73 17.96 -40.10
N ASP A 723 -6.90 16.66 -40.34
CA ASP A 723 -7.16 16.11 -41.67
C ASP A 723 -8.58 16.44 -42.13
N THR A 724 -8.71 17.46 -43.00
CA THR A 724 -9.98 17.92 -43.57
C THR A 724 -10.31 17.13 -44.83
N ARG A 725 -11.51 16.57 -44.88
CA ARG A 725 -12.03 15.79 -46.03
C ARG A 725 -13.37 16.33 -46.48
N PRO A 726 -13.72 16.17 -47.76
CA PRO A 726 -15.07 16.51 -48.22
C PRO A 726 -16.15 15.78 -47.42
N ASP A 727 -17.30 16.39 -47.27
CA ASP A 727 -18.41 15.81 -46.51
C ASP A 727 -18.81 14.45 -47.09
N HIS A 728 -18.70 13.42 -46.27
CA HIS A 728 -19.00 12.03 -46.62
C HIS A 728 -19.34 11.27 -45.34
N ASP A 729 -20.41 10.48 -45.38
CA ASP A 729 -20.82 9.64 -44.27
C ASP A 729 -20.15 8.26 -44.33
N ASP A 730 -19.82 7.72 -43.19
CA ASP A 730 -19.31 6.38 -42.99
C ASP A 730 -19.98 5.75 -41.75
N PRO A 731 -21.08 5.00 -41.95
CA PRO A 731 -21.81 4.39 -40.85
C PRO A 731 -20.96 3.45 -39.98
N GLU A 732 -19.94 2.81 -40.54
CA GLU A 732 -19.07 1.92 -39.75
C GLU A 732 -18.19 2.74 -38.80
N LEU A 733 -17.72 3.91 -39.18
CA LEU A 733 -17.01 4.81 -38.27
C LEU A 733 -17.91 5.27 -37.12
N THR A 734 -19.17 5.63 -37.44
CA THR A 734 -20.16 6.01 -36.42
C THR A 734 -20.41 4.87 -35.45
N ARG A 735 -20.59 3.62 -35.92
CA ARG A 735 -20.73 2.44 -35.07
C ARG A 735 -19.47 2.22 -34.20
N ALA A 736 -18.28 2.37 -34.77
CA ALA A 736 -17.02 2.22 -34.04
C ALA A 736 -16.91 3.25 -32.88
N ALA A 737 -17.34 4.48 -33.13
CA ALA A 737 -17.37 5.52 -32.08
C ALA A 737 -18.34 5.17 -30.95
N HIS A 738 -19.55 4.69 -31.25
CA HIS A 738 -20.53 4.31 -30.23
C HIS A 738 -20.11 3.06 -29.44
N ARG A 739 -19.45 2.08 -30.08
CA ARG A 739 -18.81 0.96 -29.36
C ARG A 739 -17.69 1.45 -28.44
N ALA A 740 -16.86 2.39 -28.92
CA ALA A 740 -15.81 2.98 -28.09
C ALA A 740 -16.38 3.71 -26.86
N ILE A 741 -17.53 4.42 -26.99
CA ILE A 741 -18.20 5.03 -25.83
C ILE A 741 -18.51 3.96 -24.78
N ALA A 742 -19.17 2.87 -25.18
CA ALA A 742 -19.55 1.81 -24.25
C ALA A 742 -18.34 1.14 -23.60
N ASP A 743 -17.34 0.76 -24.41
CA ASP A 743 -16.14 0.03 -23.95
C ASP A 743 -15.25 0.88 -23.05
N VAL A 744 -15.02 2.16 -23.41
CA VAL A 744 -14.21 3.10 -22.62
C VAL A 744 -14.91 3.44 -21.30
N THR A 745 -16.22 3.66 -21.32
CA THR A 745 -17.00 3.89 -20.10
C THR A 745 -16.84 2.73 -19.11
N ALA A 746 -17.13 1.51 -19.56
CA ALA A 746 -17.02 0.32 -18.73
C ALA A 746 -15.56 0.08 -18.22
N ALA A 747 -14.57 0.40 -19.06
CA ALA A 747 -13.17 0.25 -18.68
C ALA A 747 -12.74 1.26 -17.61
N ILE A 748 -13.16 2.53 -17.69
CA ILE A 748 -12.88 3.55 -16.67
C ILE A 748 -13.59 3.20 -15.36
N GLU A 749 -14.87 2.84 -15.40
CA GLU A 749 -15.65 2.45 -14.23
C GLU A 749 -15.05 1.23 -13.51
N GLY A 750 -14.48 0.31 -14.28
CA GLY A 750 -13.81 -0.89 -13.75
C GLY A 750 -12.32 -0.71 -13.46
N PHE A 751 -11.79 0.50 -13.46
CA PHE A 751 -10.34 0.78 -13.28
C PHE A 751 -9.43 0.02 -14.26
N ALA A 752 -9.93 -0.35 -15.42
CA ALA A 752 -9.18 -1.04 -16.46
C ALA A 752 -8.66 -0.04 -17.53
N PHE A 753 -7.89 0.97 -17.10
CA PHE A 753 -7.46 2.09 -17.96
C PHE A 753 -6.68 1.62 -19.19
N ASN A 754 -5.86 0.59 -19.08
CA ASN A 754 -5.18 -0.02 -20.21
C ASN A 754 -6.14 -0.57 -21.28
N LYS A 755 -7.30 -1.09 -20.88
CA LYS A 755 -8.35 -1.50 -21.83
C LYS A 755 -9.00 -0.30 -22.50
N ALA A 756 -9.26 0.78 -21.75
CA ALA A 756 -9.77 2.03 -22.32
C ALA A 756 -8.79 2.58 -23.37
N VAL A 757 -7.51 2.62 -23.06
CA VAL A 757 -6.44 3.00 -23.99
C VAL A 757 -6.45 2.12 -25.26
N ALA A 758 -6.56 0.80 -25.13
CA ALA A 758 -6.63 -0.11 -26.27
C ALA A 758 -7.83 0.20 -27.18
N LYS A 759 -8.99 0.51 -26.58
CA LYS A 759 -10.20 0.90 -27.35
C LYS A 759 -10.06 2.24 -28.06
N LEU A 760 -9.32 3.16 -27.49
CA LEU A 760 -8.98 4.43 -28.14
C LEU A 760 -7.99 4.26 -29.28
N TYR A 761 -7.04 3.31 -29.18
CA TYR A 761 -6.21 2.91 -30.33
C TYR A 761 -7.05 2.32 -31.47
N GLU A 762 -8.02 1.45 -31.16
CA GLU A 762 -8.94 0.88 -32.16
C GLU A 762 -9.76 1.97 -32.85
N LEU A 763 -10.31 2.92 -32.11
CA LEU A 763 -11.07 4.07 -32.64
C LEU A 763 -10.18 4.95 -33.53
N ALA A 764 -8.97 5.29 -33.09
CA ALA A 764 -8.01 6.07 -33.89
C ALA A 764 -7.65 5.37 -35.21
N ASN A 765 -7.54 4.06 -35.20
CA ASN A 765 -7.31 3.27 -36.40
C ASN A 765 -8.54 3.28 -37.34
N ALA A 766 -9.75 3.23 -36.80
CA ALA A 766 -10.99 3.36 -37.57
C ALA A 766 -11.08 4.74 -38.24
N ILE A 767 -10.82 5.83 -37.51
CA ILE A 767 -10.78 7.21 -38.03
C ILE A 767 -9.76 7.33 -39.19
N GLY A 768 -8.58 6.75 -39.03
CA GLY A 768 -7.52 6.81 -40.06
C GLY A 768 -7.87 6.05 -41.34
N LYS A 769 -8.60 4.95 -41.24
CA LYS A 769 -9.03 4.12 -42.39
C LYS A 769 -10.31 4.60 -43.06
N SER A 770 -11.16 5.33 -42.32
CA SER A 770 -12.47 5.76 -42.78
C SER A 770 -12.36 6.80 -43.88
N SER A 771 -13.32 6.79 -44.82
CA SER A 771 -13.53 7.82 -45.83
C SER A 771 -14.36 9.00 -45.33
N ALA A 772 -14.89 8.93 -44.09
CA ALA A 772 -15.72 10.01 -43.53
C ALA A 772 -15.01 11.36 -43.57
N GLY A 773 -15.78 12.41 -43.87
CA GLY A 773 -15.33 13.80 -43.89
C GLY A 773 -16.43 14.74 -43.43
N GLY A 774 -16.12 16.04 -43.32
CA GLY A 774 -17.08 17.06 -42.90
C GLY A 774 -17.72 16.79 -41.53
N ALA A 775 -19.03 17.04 -41.45
CA ALA A 775 -19.79 16.93 -40.20
C ALA A 775 -19.80 15.54 -39.57
N PRO A 776 -19.93 14.40 -40.30
CA PRO A 776 -19.82 13.07 -39.70
C PRO A 776 -18.49 12.83 -39.04
N ARG A 777 -17.38 13.16 -39.70
CA ARG A 777 -16.03 13.02 -39.14
C ARG A 777 -15.80 13.86 -37.90
N HIS A 778 -16.25 15.15 -37.93
CA HIS A 778 -16.17 16.06 -36.81
C HIS A 778 -16.96 15.55 -35.60
N THR A 779 -18.12 14.89 -35.81
CA THR A 779 -18.88 14.28 -34.73
C THR A 779 -18.08 13.17 -34.03
N VAL A 780 -17.45 12.28 -34.81
CA VAL A 780 -16.62 11.21 -34.23
C VAL A 780 -15.37 11.78 -33.54
N LEU A 781 -14.74 12.83 -34.08
CA LEU A 781 -13.61 13.49 -33.45
C LEU A 781 -14.00 14.16 -32.11
N ARG A 782 -15.19 14.78 -32.01
CA ARG A 782 -15.72 15.32 -30.76
C ARG A 782 -15.95 14.19 -29.73
N ILE A 783 -16.55 13.07 -30.13
CA ILE A 783 -16.68 11.90 -29.26
C ILE A 783 -15.30 11.42 -28.80
N THR A 784 -14.33 11.35 -29.72
CA THR A 784 -12.96 10.96 -29.39
C THR A 784 -12.33 11.88 -28.35
N ALA A 785 -12.49 13.19 -28.52
CA ALA A 785 -12.02 14.20 -27.56
C ALA A 785 -12.65 13.99 -26.17
N GLN A 786 -13.98 13.80 -26.11
CA GLN A 786 -14.67 13.54 -24.83
C GLN A 786 -14.16 12.28 -24.15
N LEU A 787 -13.97 11.17 -24.87
CA LEU A 787 -13.47 9.91 -24.32
C LEU A 787 -12.01 10.01 -23.86
N MET A 788 -11.20 10.84 -24.50
CA MET A 788 -9.78 11.03 -24.17
C MET A 788 -9.54 12.08 -23.08
N ALA A 789 -10.48 13.02 -22.89
CA ALA A 789 -10.32 14.13 -21.95
C ALA A 789 -9.90 13.73 -20.53
N PRO A 790 -10.37 12.62 -19.94
CA PRO A 790 -9.87 12.17 -18.65
C PRO A 790 -8.38 11.76 -18.64
N MET A 791 -7.87 11.24 -19.75
CA MET A 791 -6.54 10.64 -19.84
C MET A 791 -5.48 11.61 -20.34
N VAL A 792 -5.79 12.35 -21.43
CA VAL A 792 -4.91 13.29 -22.12
C VAL A 792 -5.66 14.61 -22.35
N PRO A 793 -5.88 15.37 -21.28
CA PRO A 793 -6.82 16.48 -21.28
C PRO A 793 -6.44 17.61 -22.23
N HIS A 794 -5.16 17.88 -22.42
CA HIS A 794 -4.72 19.00 -23.25
C HIS A 794 -4.92 18.69 -24.75
N LEU A 795 -4.51 17.52 -25.20
CA LEU A 795 -4.75 17.06 -26.57
C LEU A 795 -6.27 16.95 -26.86
N ALA A 796 -7.05 16.52 -25.87
CA ALA A 796 -8.49 16.41 -26.02
C ALA A 796 -9.15 17.78 -26.27
N GLU A 797 -8.71 18.86 -25.61
CA GLU A 797 -9.14 20.22 -25.88
C GLU A 797 -8.77 20.67 -27.31
N ASP A 798 -7.56 20.35 -27.77
CA ASP A 798 -7.14 20.65 -29.16
C ASP A 798 -8.01 19.93 -30.18
N ILE A 799 -8.26 18.64 -30.00
CA ILE A 799 -9.12 17.86 -30.90
C ILE A 799 -10.55 18.40 -30.88
N TRP A 800 -11.06 18.75 -29.68
CA TRP A 800 -12.39 19.33 -29.52
C TRP A 800 -12.54 20.63 -30.29
N GLN A 801 -11.58 21.53 -30.17
CA GLN A 801 -11.56 22.80 -30.91
C GLN A 801 -11.45 22.59 -32.42
N LEU A 802 -10.55 21.72 -32.89
CA LEU A 802 -10.36 21.37 -34.30
C LEU A 802 -11.63 20.77 -34.92
N ALA A 803 -12.37 20.00 -34.13
CA ALA A 803 -13.63 19.37 -34.55
C ALA A 803 -14.84 20.29 -34.42
N GLY A 804 -14.66 21.59 -34.12
CA GLY A 804 -15.72 22.57 -34.00
C GLY A 804 -16.61 22.36 -32.75
N GLY A 805 -16.04 21.87 -31.66
CA GLY A 805 -16.72 21.77 -30.37
C GLY A 805 -16.95 23.15 -29.75
N GLU A 806 -18.09 23.33 -29.09
CA GLU A 806 -18.42 24.58 -28.39
C GLU A 806 -17.86 24.55 -26.95
N GLY A 807 -17.27 25.65 -26.49
CA GLY A 807 -16.65 25.76 -25.17
C GLY A 807 -15.43 24.89 -25.02
N LEU A 808 -15.22 24.36 -23.83
CA LEU A 808 -14.12 23.44 -23.50
C LEU A 808 -14.63 22.00 -23.39
N VAL A 809 -13.81 21.03 -23.80
CA VAL A 809 -14.17 19.60 -23.66
C VAL A 809 -14.33 19.18 -22.19
N VAL A 810 -13.62 19.82 -21.29
CA VAL A 810 -13.73 19.55 -19.84
C VAL A 810 -15.12 19.88 -19.27
N ASP A 811 -15.88 20.75 -19.92
CA ASP A 811 -17.27 21.11 -19.57
C ASP A 811 -18.31 20.31 -20.36
N ALA A 812 -17.87 19.53 -21.37
CA ALA A 812 -18.79 18.73 -22.19
C ALA A 812 -19.29 17.50 -21.41
N PRO A 813 -20.57 17.12 -21.53
CA PRO A 813 -21.09 15.94 -20.86
C PRO A 813 -20.47 14.66 -21.44
N TRP A 814 -20.36 13.62 -20.59
CA TRP A 814 -19.90 12.32 -21.06
C TRP A 814 -20.84 11.76 -22.13
N PRO A 815 -20.31 11.28 -23.28
CA PRO A 815 -21.16 10.83 -24.38
C PRO A 815 -21.89 9.53 -24.02
N LYS A 816 -23.11 9.39 -24.53
CA LYS A 816 -23.89 8.16 -24.32
C LYS A 816 -23.94 7.35 -25.61
N PRO A 817 -23.74 6.03 -25.54
CA PRO A 817 -23.84 5.18 -26.72
C PRO A 817 -25.30 5.06 -27.15
N ASP A 818 -25.55 5.05 -28.49
CA ASP A 818 -26.83 4.67 -29.03
C ASP A 818 -26.95 3.14 -29.04
N PRO A 819 -27.94 2.54 -28.33
CA PRO A 819 -28.11 1.11 -28.28
C PRO A 819 -28.28 0.43 -29.65
N ALA A 820 -28.90 1.13 -30.61
CA ALA A 820 -29.11 0.63 -31.96
C ALA A 820 -27.78 0.46 -32.73
N LEU A 821 -26.76 1.27 -32.41
CA LEU A 821 -25.44 1.21 -33.03
C LEU A 821 -24.50 0.22 -32.33
N LEU A 822 -24.89 -0.28 -31.16
CA LEU A 822 -24.15 -1.33 -30.44
C LEU A 822 -24.49 -2.72 -30.93
N GLU A 823 -25.67 -2.90 -31.54
CA GLU A 823 -26.06 -4.17 -32.12
C GLU A 823 -25.16 -4.47 -33.31
N SER A 824 -24.36 -5.52 -33.17
CA SER A 824 -23.55 -6.01 -34.30
C SER A 824 -24.40 -6.98 -35.11
N ASP A 825 -24.62 -6.66 -36.37
CA ASP A 825 -25.23 -7.58 -37.33
C ASP A 825 -24.31 -8.75 -37.67
N SER A 826 -23.05 -8.68 -37.21
CA SER A 826 -22.04 -9.70 -37.47
C SER A 826 -21.39 -10.21 -36.19
N VAL A 827 -20.86 -11.41 -36.24
CA VAL A 827 -20.10 -12.06 -35.17
C VAL A 827 -18.79 -12.59 -35.73
N THR A 828 -17.68 -12.34 -35.02
CA THR A 828 -16.38 -12.92 -35.37
C THR A 828 -16.24 -14.25 -34.65
N LEU A 829 -16.14 -15.32 -35.41
CA LEU A 829 -15.99 -16.69 -34.94
C LEU A 829 -14.51 -17.08 -35.04
N PRO A 830 -13.83 -17.40 -33.92
CA PRO A 830 -12.51 -17.99 -33.97
C PRO A 830 -12.59 -19.39 -34.60
N ILE A 831 -11.68 -19.67 -35.53
CA ILE A 831 -11.52 -20.98 -36.16
C ILE A 831 -10.41 -21.73 -35.43
N GLN A 832 -10.76 -22.83 -34.83
CA GLN A 832 -9.79 -23.79 -34.28
C GLN A 832 -9.55 -24.92 -35.28
N ILE A 833 -8.30 -25.34 -35.42
CA ILE A 833 -7.94 -26.55 -36.14
C ILE A 833 -7.28 -27.51 -35.14
N ASN A 834 -7.88 -28.69 -34.96
CA ASN A 834 -7.45 -29.65 -33.95
C ASN A 834 -7.29 -29.04 -32.54
N GLY A 835 -8.24 -28.15 -32.13
CA GLY A 835 -8.29 -27.54 -30.79
C GLY A 835 -7.39 -26.30 -30.62
N LYS A 836 -6.60 -25.88 -31.63
CA LYS A 836 -5.78 -24.67 -31.57
C LYS A 836 -6.35 -23.58 -32.47
N ARG A 837 -6.54 -22.36 -31.96
CA ARG A 837 -6.97 -21.19 -32.77
C ARG A 837 -5.95 -20.91 -33.87
N ARG A 838 -6.40 -20.85 -35.13
CA ARG A 838 -5.54 -20.67 -36.31
C ARG A 838 -6.00 -19.53 -37.23
N ALA A 839 -7.30 -19.24 -37.26
CA ALA A 839 -7.88 -18.19 -38.05
C ALA A 839 -9.13 -17.63 -37.36
N GLU A 840 -9.77 -16.65 -37.96
CA GLU A 840 -11.08 -16.11 -37.56
C GLU A 840 -11.87 -15.69 -38.78
N ILE A 841 -13.19 -15.78 -38.67
CA ILE A 841 -14.11 -15.34 -39.72
C ILE A 841 -15.20 -14.47 -39.14
N THR A 842 -15.51 -13.35 -39.78
CA THR A 842 -16.61 -12.48 -39.41
C THR A 842 -17.81 -12.78 -40.33
N VAL A 843 -18.91 -13.15 -39.73
CA VAL A 843 -20.13 -13.55 -40.44
C VAL A 843 -21.35 -12.83 -39.83
N PRO A 844 -22.44 -12.59 -40.61
CA PRO A 844 -23.71 -12.13 -40.03
C PRO A 844 -24.18 -13.06 -38.90
N LYS A 845 -24.77 -12.48 -37.84
CA LYS A 845 -25.24 -13.22 -36.65
C LYS A 845 -26.26 -14.30 -36.99
N ASP A 846 -27.07 -14.02 -37.97
CA ASP A 846 -28.16 -14.85 -38.47
C ASP A 846 -27.75 -15.79 -39.65
N MET A 847 -26.44 -15.78 -39.99
CA MET A 847 -25.93 -16.60 -41.08
C MET A 847 -26.20 -18.11 -40.80
N PRO A 848 -26.80 -18.81 -41.75
CA PRO A 848 -27.03 -20.27 -41.60
C PRO A 848 -25.72 -21.04 -41.38
N LYS A 849 -25.78 -22.05 -40.53
CA LYS A 849 -24.62 -22.87 -40.18
C LYS A 849 -23.89 -23.43 -41.42
N GLN A 850 -24.63 -23.83 -42.47
CA GLN A 850 -24.09 -24.34 -43.71
C GLN A 850 -23.26 -23.32 -44.47
N ASP A 851 -23.66 -22.03 -44.43
CA ASP A 851 -22.95 -20.95 -45.09
C ASP A 851 -21.68 -20.61 -44.33
N ILE A 852 -21.74 -20.65 -42.97
CA ILE A 852 -20.54 -20.50 -42.12
C ILE A 852 -19.54 -21.63 -42.41
N GLU A 853 -20.01 -22.86 -42.51
CA GLU A 853 -19.19 -24.02 -42.85
C GLU A 853 -18.51 -23.85 -44.22
N ALA A 854 -19.25 -23.38 -45.23
CA ALA A 854 -18.71 -23.13 -46.57
C ALA A 854 -17.61 -22.07 -46.59
N LEU A 855 -17.84 -20.94 -45.85
CA LEU A 855 -16.87 -19.85 -45.74
C LEU A 855 -15.61 -20.30 -44.99
N VAL A 856 -15.76 -21.05 -43.90
CA VAL A 856 -14.61 -21.58 -43.14
C VAL A 856 -13.79 -22.54 -43.97
N LEU A 857 -14.41 -23.36 -44.81
CA LEU A 857 -13.70 -24.28 -45.71
C LEU A 857 -13.03 -23.54 -46.86
N ALA A 858 -13.49 -22.34 -47.23
CA ALA A 858 -12.88 -21.50 -48.24
C ALA A 858 -11.71 -20.61 -47.70
N ASP A 859 -11.54 -20.52 -46.35
CA ASP A 859 -10.49 -19.74 -45.75
C ASP A 859 -9.10 -20.29 -46.10
N GLU A 860 -8.19 -19.41 -46.58
CA GLU A 860 -6.85 -19.81 -47.04
C GLU A 860 -6.02 -20.50 -45.95
N THR A 861 -6.19 -20.09 -44.67
CA THR A 861 -5.46 -20.70 -43.57
C THR A 861 -6.00 -22.10 -43.28
N VAL A 862 -7.31 -22.28 -43.31
CA VAL A 862 -7.94 -23.57 -43.16
C VAL A 862 -7.56 -24.53 -44.29
N GLN A 863 -7.58 -24.04 -45.53
CA GLN A 863 -7.21 -24.84 -46.73
C GLN A 863 -5.76 -25.30 -46.65
N ARG A 864 -4.85 -24.43 -46.19
CA ARG A 864 -3.42 -24.74 -46.01
C ARG A 864 -3.21 -25.86 -44.99
N PHE A 865 -4.02 -25.91 -43.93
CA PHE A 865 -3.94 -26.94 -42.89
C PHE A 865 -4.62 -28.23 -43.30
N LEU A 866 -5.55 -28.18 -44.21
CA LEU A 866 -6.24 -29.39 -44.74
C LEU A 866 -5.45 -30.07 -45.85
N GLU A 867 -4.45 -29.39 -46.46
CA GLU A 867 -3.60 -29.92 -47.54
C GLU A 867 -4.41 -30.59 -48.68
N GLY A 868 -5.58 -30.00 -48.98
CA GLY A 868 -6.47 -30.53 -50.04
C GLY A 868 -7.36 -31.72 -49.61
N THR A 869 -7.35 -32.12 -48.36
CA THR A 869 -8.19 -33.15 -47.82
C THR A 869 -9.48 -32.57 -47.19
N SER A 870 -10.55 -33.32 -47.14
CA SER A 870 -11.77 -32.92 -46.44
C SER A 870 -11.58 -33.11 -44.93
N PRO A 871 -12.07 -32.17 -44.07
CA PRO A 871 -12.00 -32.34 -42.63
C PRO A 871 -12.82 -33.56 -42.17
N LYS A 872 -12.31 -34.26 -41.16
CA LYS A 872 -13.05 -35.39 -40.53
C LYS A 872 -14.34 -34.93 -39.89
N LYS A 873 -14.33 -33.73 -39.33
CA LYS A 873 -15.48 -33.13 -38.68
C LYS A 873 -15.35 -31.60 -38.67
N LEU A 874 -16.45 -30.92 -38.97
CA LEU A 874 -16.57 -29.45 -38.82
C LEU A 874 -17.70 -29.19 -37.81
N ILE A 875 -17.34 -28.47 -36.72
CA ILE A 875 -18.25 -28.17 -35.64
C ILE A 875 -18.41 -26.67 -35.55
N VAL A 876 -19.58 -26.19 -35.93
CA VAL A 876 -19.94 -24.77 -35.75
C VAL A 876 -20.79 -24.62 -34.51
N VAL A 877 -20.34 -23.87 -33.54
CA VAL A 877 -21.11 -23.41 -32.39
C VAL A 877 -21.51 -21.95 -32.67
N PRO A 878 -22.80 -21.74 -33.05
CA PRO A 878 -23.27 -20.41 -33.45
C PRO A 878 -22.90 -19.34 -32.42
N GLY A 879 -22.39 -18.21 -32.90
CA GLY A 879 -22.01 -17.07 -32.06
C GLY A 879 -20.75 -17.28 -31.17
N ARG A 880 -20.09 -18.43 -31.25
CA ARG A 880 -18.97 -18.75 -30.34
C ARG A 880 -17.67 -19.15 -31.03
N ILE A 881 -17.69 -20.19 -31.82
CA ILE A 881 -16.46 -20.79 -32.35
C ILE A 881 -16.75 -21.77 -33.49
N VAL A 882 -15.80 -21.95 -34.37
CA VAL A 882 -15.77 -23.04 -35.33
C VAL A 882 -14.55 -23.92 -35.05
N ASN A 883 -14.76 -25.25 -34.98
CA ASN A 883 -13.68 -26.21 -34.81
C ASN A 883 -13.60 -27.15 -36.00
N VAL A 884 -12.48 -27.15 -36.68
CA VAL A 884 -12.13 -28.02 -37.82
C VAL A 884 -11.27 -29.14 -37.27
N VAL A 885 -11.74 -30.37 -37.44
CA VAL A 885 -10.97 -31.58 -37.12
C VAL A 885 -10.41 -32.12 -38.41
N ALA A 886 -9.12 -31.93 -38.61
CA ALA A 886 -8.39 -32.36 -39.77
C ALA A 886 -7.92 -33.83 -39.70
#